data_0a59ff0953c1e77fe18f6c460be74e77
#
_entry.id   0a59ff0953c1e77fe18f6c460be74e77
#
_cell.length_a   1.000
_cell.length_b   1.000
_cell.length_c   1.000
_cell.angle_alpha   90.00
_cell.angle_beta   90.00
_cell.angle_gamma   90.00
#
_symmetry.space_group_name_H-M   'P 1'
#
loop_
_entity.id
_entity.type
_entity.pdbx_description
1 polymer ?
#
loop_
_entity_poly.entity_id
_entity_poly.type
_entity_poly.pdbx_seq_one_letter_code
_entity_poly.pdbx_strand_id
1 'polypeptide(L)'
;MLSGTGRPGSGHRLPRPHGRPVRLLLTAFVLFTTALGLGPLGAPPATAAANLVQNPGLEILDGPSRFPQCFEKSGWGDNDYTFTVTDDAHSGSRAVRVELTRRADGDRKTMMLENSCAPRVTPGRQYDLSFWYRSTTPDVALTVFRHDAELGWVYWTDLKTLAPSAGWSRTEVRTPVIPPGTDQITWGGALYGVGTLTTDDYAMVDATVPAEPDPCRTGGTGPECKGRWTVQTLRAPVRAIHSVLLHTGKVLLIAGSGNDLDMFEAGTFKTALYDPATGDYTDIPTPEDFFCAGHVQLPDGRVLVVGGNKDYAEPDGSVGYRGLRSSYVFDPGRNKYVKVNDMLAGHWYPSATAMGNGDVVSLGGLGEDSAGTVVNEHFSYARNEWLPMGEAKQAWAFWGLYPSMILLQDGRLFYTGSHVFGNGLPGTGASVYDYGAGTVAEVPGLRKKDERDQSMSVLLPPAQDQKVLTMGGGNHTVAPDAHRLVDLIDMKADSPRYVPGPDLPQGHYADGSPQTGDEGKVYVSAVILPDGKVLETGGALHTYREDPVFEASLYDPATNAFEPGLATDPVPRTYHSSSTLLPDGRVLSVGDNPGDGSFDQRVSVYEPPYLFKGDRPRITSVADTTWAYGSSQRITVDKPVVKASLIRPAAVTHSSDPNQRYVDLPMTVDGTTVDLSLTSNPNLAPPGWYMLSVVDAGGVPSVSRWVRIGPEGQVAAARVQAFAEELTGSAASTGADAHRNHRGVTMPEGYDGCDHSYGTISQCVPWTFPEMPRAERCDWLAEKGYGRMEVHGRDRHRLDRDEDGVACDSGDFTGKRPRPGAGKHHHHH
;
A
#
# COMPACT_ATOMS: atom_id res chain seq x y z
N MET A 1 47.86 -12.73 -40.42
CA MET A 1 48.26 -12.79 -41.85
C MET A 1 47.21 -12.03 -42.65
N LEU A 2 47.62 -10.88 -43.11
CA LEU A 2 47.45 -10.29 -44.45
C LEU A 2 45.98 -10.01 -44.81
N SER A 3 45.56 -8.75 -44.82
CA SER A 3 45.71 -7.68 -45.83
C SER A 3 44.68 -7.84 -46.95
N GLY A 4 44.00 -6.91 -47.47
CA GLY A 4 44.17 -5.50 -47.69
C GLY A 4 43.03 -4.95 -48.48
N THR A 5 42.78 -3.73 -48.28
CA THR A 5 42.77 -2.60 -49.22
C THR A 5 41.82 -2.56 -50.40
N GLY A 6 41.10 -1.44 -50.50
CA GLY A 6 40.71 -0.88 -51.78
C GLY A 6 39.55 0.14 -51.75
N ARG A 7 39.82 1.41 -51.56
CA ARG A 7 39.10 2.57 -52.16
C ARG A 7 39.75 2.85 -53.52
N PRO A 8 39.23 3.73 -54.43
CA PRO A 8 38.32 4.89 -54.32
C PRO A 8 37.39 5.13 -55.55
N GLY A 9 36.47 6.09 -55.48
CA GLY A 9 36.63 7.27 -56.27
C GLY A 9 35.40 7.81 -56.97
N SER A 10 35.16 9.11 -56.74
CA SER A 10 34.68 10.19 -57.62
C SER A 10 33.22 10.10 -58.12
N GLY A 11 32.29 11.04 -57.90
CA GLY A 11 32.47 12.52 -58.05
C GLY A 11 31.59 13.01 -59.17
N HIS A 12 30.59 13.83 -58.96
CA HIS A 12 30.38 15.04 -59.74
C HIS A 12 29.23 15.94 -59.27
N ARG A 13 29.49 17.21 -59.40
CA ARG A 13 28.80 18.42 -58.94
C ARG A 13 27.60 18.83 -59.78
N LEU A 14 26.65 19.53 -59.12
CA LEU A 14 25.77 20.67 -59.43
C LEU A 14 25.81 21.29 -60.84
N PRO A 15 24.73 22.05 -61.28
CA PRO A 15 24.47 23.37 -60.73
C PRO A 15 22.99 23.84 -60.66
N ARG A 16 22.80 24.94 -59.88
CA ARG A 16 21.59 25.82 -59.92
C ARG A 16 21.65 26.79 -61.13
N PRO A 17 20.52 27.38 -61.54
CA PRO A 17 20.50 28.84 -61.49
C PRO A 17 19.19 29.52 -61.06
N HIS A 18 19.38 30.78 -60.72
CA HIS A 18 18.54 31.89 -60.23
C HIS A 18 17.45 32.31 -61.18
N GLY A 19 16.41 33.01 -60.57
CA GLY A 19 15.50 33.92 -61.25
C GLY A 19 14.44 34.51 -60.33
N ARG A 20 14.60 35.74 -59.90
CA ARG A 20 13.61 36.73 -59.46
C ARG A 20 13.51 37.78 -60.57
N PRO A 21 12.55 38.76 -60.59
CA PRO A 21 11.31 39.08 -59.83
C PRO A 21 10.11 39.45 -60.69
N VAL A 22 8.92 39.78 -60.17
CA VAL A 22 8.17 41.07 -60.50
C VAL A 22 6.97 41.18 -59.58
N ARG A 23 6.83 42.33 -58.92
CA ARG A 23 5.69 42.82 -58.16
C ARG A 23 4.53 43.22 -59.11
N LEU A 24 3.30 42.90 -58.69
CA LEU A 24 2.13 43.75 -59.12
C LEU A 24 1.22 43.94 -57.89
N LEU A 25 1.06 45.20 -57.51
CA LEU A 25 0.05 45.69 -56.59
C LEU A 25 -1.31 45.67 -57.29
N LEU A 26 -2.32 45.11 -56.65
CA LEU A 26 -3.72 45.43 -56.92
C LEU A 26 -4.42 45.62 -55.57
N THR A 27 -4.79 46.87 -55.34
CA THR A 27 -5.65 47.32 -54.25
C THR A 27 -7.09 46.93 -54.56
N ALA A 28 -7.70 46.14 -53.69
CA ALA A 28 -9.16 45.94 -53.73
C ALA A 28 -9.74 46.27 -52.34
N PHE A 29 -10.59 47.30 -52.36
CA PHE A 29 -11.47 47.68 -51.28
C PHE A 29 -12.41 46.53 -50.91
N VAL A 30 -12.43 46.11 -49.63
CA VAL A 30 -13.44 45.21 -49.11
C VAL A 30 -14.23 45.92 -48.04
N LEU A 31 -15.51 46.01 -48.25
CA LEU A 31 -16.50 46.49 -47.29
C LEU A 31 -16.51 45.54 -46.07
N PHE A 32 -16.36 46.11 -44.86
CA PHE A 32 -16.66 45.46 -43.60
C PHE A 32 -18.19 45.33 -43.46
N THR A 33 -18.72 44.14 -43.63
CA THR A 33 -20.01 43.78 -43.06
C THR A 33 -19.73 42.96 -41.80
N THR A 34 -20.02 43.56 -40.65
CA THR A 34 -20.06 42.88 -39.36
C THR A 34 -21.20 41.90 -39.33
N ALA A 35 -20.90 40.61 -39.64
CA ALA A 35 -21.76 39.53 -39.30
C ALA A 35 -21.39 39.06 -37.86
N LEU A 36 -22.26 39.37 -36.91
CA LEU A 36 -22.25 38.69 -35.61
C LEU A 36 -22.48 37.19 -35.85
N GLY A 37 -21.40 36.44 -35.87
CA GLY A 37 -21.45 34.97 -35.80
C GLY A 37 -21.88 34.58 -34.41
N LEU A 38 -23.16 34.21 -34.24
CA LEU A 38 -23.59 33.34 -33.15
C LEU A 38 -22.87 32.01 -33.37
N GLY A 39 -21.77 31.80 -32.64
CA GLY A 39 -21.19 30.47 -32.48
C GLY A 39 -22.25 29.58 -31.84
N PRO A 40 -22.24 28.26 -32.15
CA PRO A 40 -23.13 27.34 -31.49
C PRO A 40 -22.88 27.44 -29.98
N LEU A 41 -23.93 27.79 -29.22
CA LEU A 41 -23.96 27.61 -27.76
C LEU A 41 -23.60 26.17 -27.51
N GLY A 42 -22.42 25.91 -26.98
CA GLY A 42 -22.02 24.60 -26.50
C GLY A 42 -23.12 24.10 -25.58
N ALA A 43 -23.63 22.91 -25.87
CA ALA A 43 -24.52 22.22 -24.94
C ALA A 43 -23.81 22.15 -23.56
N PRO A 44 -24.53 22.38 -22.47
CA PRO A 44 -23.94 22.20 -21.15
C PRO A 44 -23.40 20.76 -21.06
N PRO A 45 -22.25 20.54 -20.36
CA PRO A 45 -21.70 19.20 -20.21
C PRO A 45 -22.79 18.28 -19.64
N ALA A 46 -23.03 17.18 -20.32
CA ALA A 46 -23.96 16.16 -19.84
C ALA A 46 -23.37 15.61 -18.51
N THR A 47 -24.06 15.84 -17.42
CA THR A 47 -23.72 15.20 -16.12
C THR A 47 -23.91 13.71 -16.29
N ALA A 48 -22.96 12.89 -15.85
CA ALA A 48 -23.12 11.45 -15.69
C ALA A 48 -24.47 11.18 -15.01
N ALA A 49 -25.22 10.22 -15.52
CA ALA A 49 -26.55 9.93 -14.99
C ALA A 49 -26.40 9.52 -13.51
N ALA A 50 -26.91 10.37 -12.63
CA ALA A 50 -26.76 10.20 -11.19
C ALA A 50 -27.45 8.92 -10.72
N ASN A 51 -26.83 8.20 -9.78
CA ASN A 51 -27.51 7.13 -9.06
C ASN A 51 -28.69 7.72 -8.26
N LEU A 52 -29.89 7.26 -8.54
CA LEU A 52 -31.12 7.78 -7.91
C LEU A 52 -31.43 7.09 -6.58
N VAL A 53 -30.68 6.07 -6.20
CA VAL A 53 -30.82 5.38 -4.91
C VAL A 53 -30.15 6.17 -3.80
N GLN A 54 -30.89 6.39 -2.72
CA GLN A 54 -30.33 6.96 -1.49
C GLN A 54 -29.70 5.86 -0.64
N ASN A 55 -28.53 6.12 -0.04
CA ASN A 55 -27.76 5.15 0.75
C ASN A 55 -27.47 3.83 -0.04
N PRO A 56 -26.93 3.91 -1.24
CA PRO A 56 -26.84 2.77 -2.15
C PRO A 56 -25.98 1.60 -1.61
N GLY A 57 -24.93 1.87 -0.86
CA GLY A 57 -24.05 0.88 -0.22
C GLY A 57 -24.51 0.43 1.17
N LEU A 58 -25.73 0.77 1.61
CA LEU A 58 -26.35 0.34 2.89
C LEU A 58 -25.59 0.78 4.16
N GLU A 59 -24.63 1.70 4.03
CA GLU A 59 -23.69 2.07 5.07
C GLU A 59 -24.28 2.91 6.20
N ILE A 60 -25.31 3.70 5.91
CA ILE A 60 -25.95 4.59 6.87
C ILE A 60 -27.10 3.84 7.54
N LEU A 61 -27.00 3.64 8.87
CA LEU A 61 -28.06 2.97 9.63
C LEU A 61 -29.04 3.96 10.23
N ASP A 62 -30.32 3.61 10.23
CA ASP A 62 -31.32 4.29 11.03
C ASP A 62 -31.08 4.00 12.52
N GLY A 63 -31.01 5.06 13.34
CA GLY A 63 -30.63 5.01 14.74
C GLY A 63 -31.43 4.02 15.59
N PRO A 64 -32.80 4.03 15.56
CA PRO A 64 -33.61 3.12 16.36
C PRO A 64 -33.63 1.69 15.84
N SER A 65 -33.76 1.49 14.53
CA SER A 65 -33.95 0.17 13.93
C SER A 65 -32.61 -0.56 13.69
N ARG A 66 -31.52 0.17 13.62
CA ARG A 66 -30.18 -0.32 13.19
C ARG A 66 -30.22 -1.07 11.84
N PHE A 67 -31.16 -0.71 10.99
CA PHE A 67 -31.27 -1.18 9.62
C PHE A 67 -30.82 -0.06 8.67
N PRO A 68 -30.37 -0.34 7.43
CA PRO A 68 -29.95 0.71 6.53
C PRO A 68 -31.01 1.78 6.31
N GLN A 69 -30.63 3.05 6.47
CA GLN A 69 -31.50 4.18 6.19
C GLN A 69 -31.98 4.11 4.74
N CYS A 70 -33.24 4.48 4.49
CA CYS A 70 -33.88 4.38 3.18
C CYS A 70 -34.15 2.97 2.68
N PHE A 71 -33.95 1.95 3.51
CA PHE A 71 -34.32 0.57 3.21
C PHE A 71 -35.24 0.00 4.29
N GLU A 72 -36.03 -0.98 3.91
CA GLU A 72 -36.97 -1.66 4.81
C GLU A 72 -36.89 -3.18 4.67
N LYS A 73 -37.32 -3.85 5.74
CA LYS A 73 -37.56 -5.29 5.81
C LYS A 73 -38.93 -5.58 5.27
N SER A 74 -39.03 -5.94 4.00
CA SER A 74 -40.27 -6.18 3.30
C SER A 74 -40.55 -7.66 3.09
N GLY A 75 -41.74 -8.02 2.71
CA GLY A 75 -42.21 -9.38 2.42
C GLY A 75 -43.55 -9.74 3.06
N TRP A 76 -44.02 -10.94 2.75
CA TRP A 76 -45.32 -11.44 3.23
C TRP A 76 -45.30 -12.95 3.38
N GLY A 77 -46.35 -13.54 3.92
CA GLY A 77 -46.59 -14.96 3.99
C GLY A 77 -46.13 -15.66 5.27
N ASP A 78 -46.47 -16.96 5.34
CA ASP A 78 -46.11 -17.84 6.45
C ASP A 78 -44.72 -18.43 6.20
N ASN A 79 -43.73 -17.79 6.82
CA ASN A 79 -42.34 -18.20 6.72
C ASN A 79 -41.52 -17.71 7.94
N ASP A 80 -40.44 -18.47 8.27
CA ASP A 80 -39.53 -18.13 9.36
C ASP A 80 -38.26 -17.48 8.72
N TYR A 81 -37.93 -16.27 9.20
CA TYR A 81 -36.89 -15.46 8.57
C TYR A 81 -36.11 -14.63 9.56
N THR A 82 -34.91 -14.21 9.11
CA THR A 82 -34.11 -13.19 9.78
C THR A 82 -33.59 -12.16 8.78
N PHE A 83 -33.48 -10.91 9.23
CA PHE A 83 -32.74 -9.86 8.54
C PHE A 83 -31.54 -9.46 9.39
N THR A 84 -30.37 -9.52 8.84
CA THR A 84 -29.12 -9.17 9.51
C THR A 84 -28.38 -8.12 8.70
N VAL A 85 -28.00 -7.01 9.34
CA VAL A 85 -26.96 -6.13 8.79
C VAL A 85 -25.64 -6.81 9.12
N THR A 86 -24.89 -7.18 8.09
CA THR A 86 -23.64 -7.93 8.17
C THR A 86 -22.46 -7.06 7.74
N ASP A 87 -21.27 -7.36 8.24
CA ASP A 87 -20.01 -6.78 7.82
C ASP A 87 -19.39 -7.51 6.61
N ASP A 88 -20.00 -8.63 6.18
CA ASP A 88 -19.67 -9.29 4.91
C ASP A 88 -20.31 -8.53 3.75
N ALA A 89 -19.73 -7.39 3.36
CA ALA A 89 -20.19 -6.45 2.36
C ALA A 89 -19.47 -6.65 1.01
N HIS A 90 -20.09 -6.20 -0.09
CA HIS A 90 -19.41 -6.11 -1.38
C HIS A 90 -18.48 -4.90 -1.43
N SER A 91 -18.97 -3.76 -0.97
CA SER A 91 -18.15 -2.56 -0.74
C SER A 91 -18.48 -1.94 0.61
N GLY A 92 -17.61 -1.03 1.09
CA GLY A 92 -17.82 -0.42 2.40
C GLY A 92 -17.72 -1.42 3.56
N SER A 93 -18.63 -1.34 4.50
CA SER A 93 -18.59 -2.12 5.75
C SER A 93 -19.89 -2.82 6.08
N ARG A 94 -20.91 -2.71 5.24
CA ARG A 94 -22.23 -3.25 5.52
C ARG A 94 -22.95 -3.77 4.29
N ALA A 95 -23.64 -4.88 4.48
CA ALA A 95 -24.59 -5.44 3.55
C ALA A 95 -25.84 -5.89 4.32
N VAL A 96 -26.92 -6.19 3.63
CA VAL A 96 -28.11 -6.79 4.25
C VAL A 96 -28.25 -8.23 3.82
N ARG A 97 -28.27 -9.12 4.81
CA ARG A 97 -28.55 -10.55 4.63
C ARG A 97 -29.96 -10.87 5.09
N VAL A 98 -30.69 -11.50 4.19
CA VAL A 98 -32.00 -12.12 4.44
C VAL A 98 -31.82 -13.62 4.46
N GLU A 99 -32.40 -14.29 5.45
CA GLU A 99 -32.40 -15.74 5.56
C GLU A 99 -33.82 -16.24 5.76
N LEU A 100 -34.25 -17.20 4.95
CA LEU A 100 -35.45 -17.99 5.12
C LEU A 100 -35.07 -19.39 5.58
N THR A 101 -35.52 -19.77 6.78
CA THR A 101 -35.26 -21.12 7.34
C THR A 101 -36.42 -22.07 7.15
N ARG A 102 -37.64 -21.54 7.02
CA ARG A 102 -38.85 -22.25 6.66
C ARG A 102 -39.72 -21.38 5.76
N ARG A 103 -40.39 -21.97 4.82
CA ARG A 103 -41.34 -21.29 3.94
C ARG A 103 -42.54 -22.20 3.64
N ALA A 104 -43.74 -21.80 4.05
CA ALA A 104 -44.98 -22.36 3.56
C ALA A 104 -45.44 -21.56 2.32
N ASP A 105 -45.43 -20.23 2.42
CA ASP A 105 -45.71 -19.31 1.31
C ASP A 105 -44.98 -17.98 1.46
N GLY A 106 -45.20 -17.05 0.52
CA GLY A 106 -44.67 -15.69 0.55
C GLY A 106 -43.18 -15.56 0.21
N ASP A 107 -42.62 -14.45 0.63
CA ASP A 107 -41.19 -14.08 0.38
C ASP A 107 -40.64 -13.13 1.45
N ARG A 108 -39.33 -12.85 1.37
CA ARG A 108 -38.71 -11.74 2.13
C ARG A 108 -37.78 -10.95 1.22
N LYS A 109 -37.77 -9.64 1.37
CA LYS A 109 -37.02 -8.73 0.48
C LYS A 109 -36.42 -7.55 1.23
N THR A 110 -35.25 -7.10 0.77
CA THR A 110 -34.70 -5.80 1.12
C THR A 110 -35.11 -4.82 0.05
N MET A 111 -35.95 -3.85 0.40
CA MET A 111 -36.53 -2.87 -0.51
C MET A 111 -36.20 -1.46 -0.06
N MET A 112 -36.28 -0.49 -0.97
CA MET A 112 -36.21 0.92 -0.58
C MET A 112 -37.50 1.32 0.10
N LEU A 113 -37.37 2.16 1.14
CA LEU A 113 -38.50 2.65 1.92
C LEU A 113 -39.44 3.48 1.03
N GLU A 114 -40.70 3.10 1.01
CA GLU A 114 -41.77 3.75 0.23
C GLU A 114 -41.91 5.25 0.57
N ASN A 115 -42.39 6.01 -0.36
CA ASN A 115 -42.70 7.45 -0.27
C ASN A 115 -41.51 8.37 0.02
N SER A 116 -40.70 8.11 1.03
CA SER A 116 -39.63 9.02 1.45
C SER A 116 -38.33 8.80 0.69
N CYS A 117 -38.00 7.55 0.35
CA CYS A 117 -36.70 7.18 -0.23
C CYS A 117 -36.81 6.49 -1.60
N ALA A 118 -38.01 6.00 -1.95
CA ALA A 118 -38.24 5.41 -3.26
C ALA A 118 -37.94 6.42 -4.37
N PRO A 119 -37.06 6.04 -5.36
CA PRO A 119 -36.70 6.94 -6.43
C PRO A 119 -37.89 7.43 -7.24
N ARG A 120 -37.89 8.72 -7.58
CA ARG A 120 -38.84 9.29 -8.50
C ARG A 120 -38.58 8.89 -9.92
N VAL A 121 -39.63 8.58 -10.65
CA VAL A 121 -39.56 8.16 -12.07
C VAL A 121 -40.48 9.04 -12.94
N THR A 122 -40.19 9.06 -14.24
CA THR A 122 -41.00 9.78 -15.21
C THR A 122 -41.70 8.78 -16.12
N PRO A 123 -43.06 8.84 -16.24
CA PRO A 123 -43.75 8.00 -17.22
C PRO A 123 -43.18 8.12 -18.63
N GLY A 124 -43.11 7.00 -19.34
CA GLY A 124 -42.51 6.93 -20.68
C GLY A 124 -41.01 6.71 -20.69
N ARG A 125 -40.32 6.77 -19.59
CA ARG A 125 -38.88 6.50 -19.47
C ARG A 125 -38.61 5.05 -19.04
N GLN A 126 -37.34 4.66 -19.14
CA GLN A 126 -36.81 3.39 -18.65
C GLN A 126 -35.62 3.67 -17.74
N TYR A 127 -35.37 2.77 -16.79
CA TYR A 127 -34.26 2.90 -15.82
C TYR A 127 -33.48 1.60 -15.76
N ASP A 128 -32.17 1.70 -15.66
CA ASP A 128 -31.29 0.57 -15.38
C ASP A 128 -31.15 0.40 -13.88
N LEU A 129 -31.52 -0.77 -13.37
CA LEU A 129 -31.48 -1.17 -11.97
C LEU A 129 -30.36 -2.18 -11.77
N SER A 130 -29.54 -2.04 -10.75
CA SER A 130 -28.48 -3.01 -10.41
C SER A 130 -28.22 -3.06 -8.91
N PHE A 131 -27.78 -4.22 -8.42
CA PHE A 131 -27.18 -4.41 -7.10
C PHE A 131 -26.20 -5.58 -7.13
N TRP A 132 -25.34 -5.65 -6.13
CA TRP A 132 -24.49 -6.80 -5.89
C TRP A 132 -25.17 -7.76 -4.92
N TYR A 133 -24.98 -9.09 -5.14
CA TYR A 133 -25.63 -10.10 -4.34
C TYR A 133 -24.83 -11.38 -4.17
N ARG A 134 -25.13 -12.12 -3.11
CA ARG A 134 -24.82 -13.55 -2.94
C ARG A 134 -26.09 -14.29 -2.59
N SER A 135 -26.24 -15.52 -3.05
CA SER A 135 -27.39 -16.35 -2.75
C SER A 135 -27.03 -17.82 -2.70
N THR A 136 -27.61 -18.54 -1.72
CA THR A 136 -27.47 -20.00 -1.58
C THR A 136 -28.60 -20.76 -2.30
N THR A 137 -29.57 -20.06 -2.88
CA THR A 137 -30.75 -20.66 -3.57
C THR A 137 -31.01 -19.96 -4.91
N PRO A 138 -31.55 -20.69 -5.90
CA PRO A 138 -31.98 -20.09 -7.18
C PRO A 138 -33.31 -19.31 -7.07
N ASP A 139 -34.03 -19.44 -5.96
CA ASP A 139 -35.33 -18.81 -5.77
C ASP A 139 -35.18 -17.35 -5.32
N VAL A 140 -34.51 -16.56 -6.15
CA VAL A 140 -34.25 -15.14 -5.93
C VAL A 140 -34.59 -14.35 -7.18
N ALA A 141 -35.25 -13.21 -7.02
CA ALA A 141 -35.51 -12.28 -8.12
C ALA A 141 -35.25 -10.82 -7.75
N LEU A 142 -35.02 -9.99 -8.79
CA LEU A 142 -35.13 -8.54 -8.68
C LEU A 142 -36.58 -8.14 -8.88
N THR A 143 -37.21 -7.71 -7.80
CA THR A 143 -38.66 -7.38 -7.74
C THR A 143 -38.85 -5.86 -7.70
N VAL A 144 -39.87 -5.38 -8.40
CA VAL A 144 -40.24 -3.95 -8.48
C VAL A 144 -41.69 -3.73 -8.13
N PHE A 145 -41.90 -2.72 -7.29
CA PHE A 145 -43.25 -2.14 -7.01
C PHE A 145 -43.27 -0.73 -7.59
N ARG A 146 -44.45 -0.26 -7.98
CA ARG A 146 -44.63 1.10 -8.46
C ARG A 146 -45.68 1.83 -7.63
N HIS A 147 -45.51 3.10 -7.46
CA HIS A 147 -46.53 3.98 -6.89
C HIS A 147 -47.45 4.48 -8.03
N ASP A 148 -48.71 4.08 -7.95
CA ASP A 148 -49.75 4.48 -8.91
C ASP A 148 -50.59 5.60 -8.26
N ALA A 149 -50.88 6.65 -9.01
CA ALA A 149 -51.55 7.82 -8.48
C ALA A 149 -52.96 7.54 -7.94
N GLU A 150 -53.63 6.45 -8.38
CA GLU A 150 -54.96 6.07 -7.95
C GLU A 150 -54.98 4.92 -6.93
N LEU A 151 -54.05 3.94 -7.12
CA LEU A 151 -54.02 2.70 -6.36
C LEU A 151 -53.01 2.70 -5.20
N GLY A 152 -52.13 3.69 -5.16
CA GLY A 152 -50.97 3.70 -4.25
C GLY A 152 -49.92 2.69 -4.67
N TRP A 153 -49.18 2.10 -3.71
CA TRP A 153 -48.15 1.14 -3.98
C TRP A 153 -48.70 -0.21 -4.44
N VAL A 154 -48.28 -0.66 -5.63
CA VAL A 154 -48.70 -1.93 -6.22
C VAL A 154 -47.52 -2.71 -6.74
N TYR A 155 -47.55 -4.05 -6.63
CA TYR A 155 -46.60 -4.92 -7.27
C TYR A 155 -46.65 -4.68 -8.78
N TRP A 156 -45.45 -4.53 -9.36
CA TRP A 156 -45.35 -4.32 -10.80
C TRP A 156 -44.86 -5.57 -11.51
N THR A 157 -43.64 -6.04 -11.17
CA THR A 157 -43.06 -7.21 -11.86
C THR A 157 -41.80 -7.71 -11.16
N ASP A 158 -41.46 -8.99 -11.40
CA ASP A 158 -40.11 -9.52 -11.20
C ASP A 158 -39.36 -9.36 -12.52
N LEU A 159 -38.34 -8.52 -12.51
CA LEU A 159 -37.60 -8.19 -13.75
C LEU A 159 -36.60 -9.26 -14.13
N LYS A 160 -36.01 -9.98 -13.15
CA LYS A 160 -34.95 -10.93 -13.40
C LYS A 160 -34.84 -11.94 -12.27
N THR A 161 -34.85 -13.22 -12.60
CA THR A 161 -34.45 -14.30 -11.68
C THR A 161 -32.93 -14.34 -11.59
N LEU A 162 -32.39 -14.54 -10.39
CA LEU A 162 -30.98 -14.52 -10.12
C LEU A 162 -30.44 -15.93 -9.86
N ALA A 163 -29.31 -16.26 -10.44
CA ALA A 163 -28.66 -17.53 -10.19
C ALA A 163 -28.00 -17.56 -8.77
N PRO A 164 -27.91 -18.73 -8.13
CA PRO A 164 -27.12 -18.86 -6.91
C PRO A 164 -25.67 -18.42 -7.13
N SER A 165 -25.11 -17.72 -6.14
CA SER A 165 -23.71 -17.29 -6.21
C SER A 165 -23.10 -17.31 -4.81
N ALA A 166 -22.04 -18.09 -4.63
CA ALA A 166 -21.28 -18.12 -3.39
C ALA A 166 -20.41 -16.86 -3.21
N GLY A 167 -19.94 -16.27 -4.31
CA GLY A 167 -19.24 -15.00 -4.33
C GLY A 167 -20.16 -13.83 -4.67
N TRP A 168 -19.67 -12.61 -4.49
CA TRP A 168 -20.40 -11.42 -4.91
C TRP A 168 -20.57 -11.41 -6.43
N SER A 169 -21.80 -11.23 -6.88
CA SER A 169 -22.19 -11.13 -8.29
C SER A 169 -23.07 -9.92 -8.52
N ARG A 170 -22.85 -9.21 -9.61
CA ARG A 170 -23.68 -8.06 -9.98
C ARG A 170 -24.85 -8.50 -10.84
N THR A 171 -26.04 -8.06 -10.46
CA THR A 171 -27.21 -8.11 -11.38
C THR A 171 -27.47 -6.72 -11.93
N GLU A 172 -27.91 -6.70 -13.19
CA GLU A 172 -28.35 -5.47 -13.86
C GLU A 172 -29.49 -5.81 -14.80
N VAL A 173 -30.51 -4.94 -14.82
CA VAL A 173 -31.68 -5.12 -15.67
C VAL A 173 -32.36 -3.77 -15.95
N ARG A 174 -32.87 -3.60 -17.18
CA ARG A 174 -33.63 -2.43 -17.58
C ARG A 174 -35.11 -2.62 -17.26
N THR A 175 -35.76 -1.61 -16.68
CA THR A 175 -37.20 -1.63 -16.47
C THR A 175 -37.95 -1.66 -17.80
N PRO A 176 -39.17 -2.19 -17.86
CA PRO A 176 -40.13 -1.79 -18.88
C PRO A 176 -40.31 -0.27 -18.90
N VAL A 177 -40.95 0.24 -19.95
CA VAL A 177 -41.31 1.67 -19.98
C VAL A 177 -42.23 1.97 -18.79
N ILE A 178 -41.88 3.01 -18.02
CA ILE A 178 -42.69 3.43 -16.87
C ILE A 178 -44.09 3.76 -17.31
N PRO A 179 -45.14 3.12 -16.74
CA PRO A 179 -46.53 3.36 -17.10
C PRO A 179 -47.02 4.81 -16.78
N PRO A 180 -48.02 5.31 -17.51
CA PRO A 180 -48.70 6.55 -17.12
C PRO A 180 -49.26 6.44 -15.68
N GLY A 181 -49.21 7.55 -14.93
CA GLY A 181 -49.69 7.58 -13.54
C GLY A 181 -48.71 7.06 -12.49
N THR A 182 -47.53 6.56 -12.91
CA THR A 182 -46.45 6.12 -12.00
C THR A 182 -45.48 7.25 -11.75
N ASP A 183 -45.26 7.66 -10.49
CA ASP A 183 -44.32 8.72 -10.13
C ASP A 183 -43.13 8.25 -9.29
N GLN A 184 -43.21 7.04 -8.70
CA GLN A 184 -42.08 6.42 -7.95
C GLN A 184 -42.05 4.91 -8.20
N ILE A 185 -40.86 4.31 -8.02
CA ILE A 185 -40.71 2.86 -7.90
C ILE A 185 -39.86 2.53 -6.67
N THR A 186 -40.19 1.40 -6.01
CA THR A 186 -39.30 0.74 -5.06
C THR A 186 -38.94 -0.63 -5.60
N TRP A 187 -37.72 -1.08 -5.33
CA TRP A 187 -37.22 -2.32 -5.89
C TRP A 187 -36.12 -2.92 -5.01
N GLY A 188 -35.87 -4.21 -5.16
CA GLY A 188 -34.81 -4.88 -4.43
C GLY A 188 -34.75 -6.37 -4.70
N GLY A 189 -33.86 -7.06 -3.97
CA GLY A 189 -33.72 -8.51 -4.02
C GLY A 189 -34.79 -9.20 -3.18
N ALA A 190 -35.58 -10.06 -3.80
CA ALA A 190 -36.61 -10.89 -3.15
C ALA A 190 -36.17 -12.35 -3.08
N LEU A 191 -36.30 -12.95 -1.88
CA LEU A 191 -35.97 -14.34 -1.56
C LEU A 191 -37.28 -15.13 -1.45
N TYR A 192 -37.51 -16.06 -2.39
CA TYR A 192 -38.71 -16.87 -2.53
C TYR A 192 -38.50 -18.34 -2.08
N GLY A 193 -37.32 -18.71 -1.68
CA GLY A 193 -36.98 -20.08 -1.25
C GLY A 193 -36.18 -20.12 0.05
N VAL A 194 -36.16 -21.30 0.67
CA VAL A 194 -35.30 -21.53 1.84
C VAL A 194 -33.85 -21.36 1.45
N GLY A 195 -33.12 -20.53 2.20
CA GLY A 195 -31.75 -20.15 1.93
C GLY A 195 -31.44 -18.73 2.33
N THR A 196 -30.37 -18.18 1.79
CA THR A 196 -29.92 -16.81 2.11
C THR A 196 -29.77 -15.97 0.85
N LEU A 197 -30.06 -14.68 0.99
CA LEU A 197 -29.76 -13.63 0.02
C LEU A 197 -29.06 -12.49 0.76
N THR A 198 -27.86 -12.14 0.35
CA THR A 198 -27.14 -10.96 0.82
C THR A 198 -27.08 -9.96 -0.31
N THR A 199 -27.40 -8.70 -0.07
CA THR A 199 -27.43 -7.64 -1.09
C THR A 199 -26.68 -6.40 -0.64
N ASP A 200 -26.09 -5.71 -1.63
CA ASP A 200 -25.30 -4.50 -1.42
C ASP A 200 -25.21 -3.66 -2.71
N ASP A 201 -24.73 -2.43 -2.63
CA ASP A 201 -24.41 -1.54 -3.75
C ASP A 201 -25.51 -1.41 -4.79
N TYR A 202 -26.63 -0.84 -4.37
CA TYR A 202 -27.78 -0.60 -5.23
C TYR A 202 -27.57 0.60 -6.16
N ALA A 203 -27.97 0.48 -7.41
CA ALA A 203 -27.94 1.62 -8.34
C ALA A 203 -29.17 1.64 -9.26
N MET A 204 -29.69 2.83 -9.46
CA MET A 204 -30.75 3.13 -10.42
C MET A 204 -30.36 4.35 -11.26
N VAL A 205 -30.34 4.19 -12.58
CA VAL A 205 -29.92 5.22 -13.52
C VAL A 205 -30.99 5.41 -14.61
N ASP A 206 -31.29 6.65 -14.99
CA ASP A 206 -32.21 6.91 -16.11
C ASP A 206 -31.60 6.42 -17.43
N ALA A 207 -32.15 5.35 -17.99
CA ALA A 207 -31.69 4.71 -19.22
C ALA A 207 -32.02 5.47 -20.51
N THR A 208 -32.88 6.48 -20.44
CA THR A 208 -33.23 7.32 -21.60
C THR A 208 -32.22 8.46 -21.84
N VAL A 209 -31.40 8.75 -20.86
CA VAL A 209 -30.25 9.61 -21.03
C VAL A 209 -29.14 8.72 -21.57
N PRO A 210 -28.65 8.90 -22.81
CA PRO A 210 -27.48 8.18 -23.24
C PRO A 210 -26.38 8.46 -22.21
N ALA A 211 -25.83 7.42 -21.58
CA ALA A 211 -24.57 7.58 -20.90
C ALA A 211 -23.62 8.14 -21.96
N GLU A 212 -23.10 9.36 -21.77
CA GLU A 212 -21.99 9.81 -22.62
C GLU A 212 -20.94 8.69 -22.57
N PRO A 213 -20.47 8.23 -23.74
CA PRO A 213 -19.44 7.21 -23.75
C PRO A 213 -18.28 7.76 -22.93
N ASP A 214 -17.92 7.05 -21.86
CA ASP A 214 -16.74 7.40 -21.05
C ASP A 214 -15.57 7.54 -22.04
N PRO A 215 -15.05 8.76 -22.27
CA PRO A 215 -14.02 8.97 -23.27
C PRO A 215 -12.81 8.08 -23.01
N CYS A 216 -12.60 7.70 -21.77
CA CYS A 216 -11.49 6.86 -21.36
C CYS A 216 -11.67 5.41 -21.80
N ARG A 217 -12.89 4.89 -21.81
CA ARG A 217 -13.21 3.55 -22.33
C ARG A 217 -13.18 3.47 -23.87
N THR A 218 -13.30 4.60 -24.54
CA THR A 218 -13.25 4.71 -26.02
C THR A 218 -11.89 5.14 -26.55
N GLY A 219 -10.82 5.05 -25.73
CA GLY A 219 -9.45 5.35 -26.14
C GLY A 219 -9.05 6.81 -25.96
N GLY A 220 -9.71 7.53 -25.07
CA GLY A 220 -9.32 8.89 -24.69
C GLY A 220 -7.87 8.97 -24.22
N THR A 221 -7.17 10.01 -24.69
CA THR A 221 -5.74 10.26 -24.39
C THR A 221 -5.52 11.47 -23.50
N GLY A 222 -6.60 12.13 -23.11
CA GLY A 222 -6.53 13.32 -22.26
C GLY A 222 -6.15 13.02 -20.82
N PRO A 223 -5.78 14.05 -20.06
CA PRO A 223 -5.37 13.88 -18.67
C PRO A 223 -6.51 13.37 -17.75
N GLU A 224 -7.78 13.57 -18.14
CA GLU A 224 -8.95 13.01 -17.45
C GLU A 224 -9.01 11.47 -17.52
N CYS A 225 -8.26 10.88 -18.47
CA CYS A 225 -8.15 9.43 -18.63
C CYS A 225 -6.81 8.89 -18.16
N LYS A 226 -5.73 9.59 -18.45
CA LYS A 226 -4.37 9.09 -18.24
C LYS A 226 -3.63 9.75 -17.08
N GLY A 227 -4.16 10.84 -16.52
CA GLY A 227 -3.40 11.71 -15.64
C GLY A 227 -2.29 12.45 -16.40
N ARG A 228 -1.39 13.06 -15.65
CA ARG A 228 -0.27 13.82 -16.22
C ARG A 228 0.94 13.78 -15.31
N TRP A 229 2.11 13.50 -15.86
CA TRP A 229 3.38 13.66 -15.18
C TRP A 229 4.03 15.01 -15.47
N THR A 230 4.65 15.60 -14.47
CA THR A 230 5.43 16.82 -14.59
C THR A 230 6.75 16.65 -13.85
N VAL A 231 7.87 16.81 -14.58
CA VAL A 231 9.21 16.83 -13.95
C VAL A 231 9.44 18.21 -13.38
N GLN A 232 9.84 18.27 -12.10
CA GLN A 232 10.09 19.52 -11.40
C GLN A 232 11.37 20.19 -11.92
N THR A 233 11.39 21.51 -11.91
CA THR A 233 12.55 22.30 -12.39
C THR A 233 13.78 22.07 -11.52
N LEU A 234 13.60 22.03 -10.19
CA LEU A 234 14.67 21.79 -9.24
C LEU A 234 14.82 20.30 -9.00
N ARG A 235 16.04 19.82 -9.03
CA ARG A 235 16.38 18.46 -8.64
C ARG A 235 16.47 18.36 -7.11
N ALA A 236 16.24 17.18 -6.54
CA ALA A 236 16.50 16.95 -5.13
C ALA A 236 18.00 17.16 -4.84
N PRO A 237 18.36 17.91 -3.78
CA PRO A 237 19.76 18.16 -3.41
C PRO A 237 20.40 16.95 -2.74
N VAL A 238 19.61 15.88 -2.52
CA VAL A 238 20.02 14.64 -1.88
C VAL A 238 19.61 13.44 -2.73
N ARG A 239 20.27 12.31 -2.56
CA ARG A 239 19.85 11.03 -3.15
C ARG A 239 18.64 10.53 -2.36
N ALA A 240 17.43 10.89 -2.79
CA ALA A 240 16.17 10.68 -2.07
C ALA A 240 15.76 9.19 -2.04
N ILE A 241 16.41 8.40 -1.22
CA ILE A 241 16.13 6.96 -1.03
C ILE A 241 14.84 6.77 -0.23
N HIS A 242 14.63 7.63 0.77
CA HIS A 242 13.46 7.61 1.63
C HIS A 242 12.65 8.88 1.46
N SER A 243 11.32 8.77 1.46
CA SER A 243 10.40 9.91 1.45
C SER A 243 9.32 9.73 2.51
N VAL A 244 9.21 10.71 3.41
CA VAL A 244 8.23 10.70 4.50
C VAL A 244 7.37 11.95 4.43
N LEU A 245 6.08 11.79 4.19
CA LEU A 245 5.13 12.89 4.23
C LEU A 245 4.86 13.29 5.68
N LEU A 246 5.13 14.54 5.99
CA LEU A 246 4.90 15.14 7.30
C LEU A 246 3.51 15.77 7.37
N HIS A 247 2.94 15.84 8.58
CA HIS A 247 1.65 16.52 8.80
C HIS A 247 1.69 18.04 8.51
N THR A 248 2.90 18.58 8.29
CA THR A 248 3.10 19.97 7.80
C THR A 248 2.83 20.12 6.30
N GLY A 249 2.58 19.02 5.59
CA GLY A 249 2.44 18.98 4.13
C GLY A 249 3.77 18.90 3.37
N LYS A 250 4.90 18.96 4.06
CA LYS A 250 6.24 18.82 3.48
C LYS A 250 6.69 17.37 3.46
N VAL A 251 7.66 17.06 2.60
CA VAL A 251 8.21 15.70 2.45
C VAL A 251 9.67 15.70 2.92
N LEU A 252 9.97 14.87 3.90
CA LEU A 252 11.33 14.64 4.39
C LEU A 252 12.01 13.62 3.47
N LEU A 253 13.08 14.01 2.80
CA LEU A 253 13.88 13.19 1.90
C LEU A 253 15.17 12.81 2.61
N ILE A 254 15.31 11.54 3.00
CA ILE A 254 16.46 11.06 3.75
C ILE A 254 17.38 10.26 2.82
N ALA A 255 18.66 10.57 2.84
CA ALA A 255 19.69 9.89 2.05
C ALA A 255 20.74 9.20 2.91
N GLY A 256 21.13 9.79 4.04
CA GLY A 256 22.39 9.42 4.70
C GLY A 256 23.58 9.64 3.76
N SER A 257 24.44 8.66 3.61
CA SER A 257 25.51 8.64 2.58
C SER A 257 24.99 8.42 1.15
N GLY A 258 23.74 7.94 0.99
CA GLY A 258 23.07 7.85 -0.30
C GLY A 258 23.58 6.76 -1.23
N ASN A 259 24.05 5.64 -0.70
CA ASN A 259 24.71 4.58 -1.48
C ASN A 259 26.00 5.09 -2.20
N ASP A 260 26.80 5.86 -1.48
CA ASP A 260 28.01 6.50 -1.98
C ASP A 260 29.13 6.35 -0.92
N LEU A 261 30.10 5.49 -1.21
CA LEU A 261 31.18 5.16 -0.28
C LEU A 261 32.04 6.38 0.03
N ASP A 262 32.31 7.24 -0.97
CA ASP A 262 33.12 8.46 -0.76
C ASP A 262 32.41 9.43 0.21
N MET A 263 31.09 9.54 0.10
CA MET A 263 30.27 10.32 1.03
C MET A 263 30.31 9.74 2.45
N PHE A 264 30.24 8.43 2.57
CA PHE A 264 30.35 7.72 3.85
C PHE A 264 31.70 7.94 4.50
N GLU A 265 32.81 7.71 3.77
CA GLU A 265 34.19 7.91 4.26
C GLU A 265 34.45 9.37 4.65
N ALA A 266 33.84 10.31 3.93
CA ALA A 266 33.89 11.73 4.25
C ALA A 266 33.02 12.13 5.45
N GLY A 267 32.21 11.21 6.02
CA GLY A 267 31.25 11.52 7.08
C GLY A 267 30.17 12.51 6.63
N THR A 268 29.83 12.51 5.35
CA THR A 268 28.85 13.44 4.76
C THR A 268 27.49 12.77 4.62
N PHE A 269 26.59 13.05 5.53
CA PHE A 269 25.25 12.48 5.53
C PHE A 269 24.21 13.57 5.25
N LYS A 270 23.20 13.25 4.45
CA LYS A 270 22.25 14.26 3.94
C LYS A 270 20.80 13.90 4.18
N THR A 271 20.03 14.94 4.51
CA THR A 271 18.57 14.96 4.53
C THR A 271 18.11 16.32 3.99
N ALA A 272 17.04 16.35 3.22
CA ALA A 272 16.39 17.57 2.75
C ALA A 272 14.89 17.53 3.05
N LEU A 273 14.32 18.68 3.32
CA LEU A 273 12.89 18.89 3.46
C LEU A 273 12.35 19.56 2.19
N TYR A 274 11.51 18.86 1.44
CA TYR A 274 10.89 19.34 0.22
C TYR A 274 9.53 19.94 0.51
N ASP A 275 9.26 21.13 -0.02
CA ASP A 275 7.95 21.78 0.04
C ASP A 275 7.21 21.63 -1.31
N PRO A 276 6.18 20.76 -1.40
CA PRO A 276 5.45 20.54 -2.65
C PRO A 276 4.63 21.75 -3.13
N ALA A 277 4.40 22.75 -2.27
CA ALA A 277 3.65 23.96 -2.62
C ALA A 277 4.52 24.96 -3.36
N THR A 278 5.83 25.05 -3.05
CA THR A 278 6.76 26.00 -3.66
C THR A 278 7.80 25.32 -4.56
N GLY A 279 8.04 24.02 -4.37
CA GLY A 279 9.12 23.29 -5.05
C GLY A 279 10.49 23.48 -4.40
N ASP A 280 10.58 24.17 -3.26
CA ASP A 280 11.83 24.48 -2.57
C ASP A 280 12.32 23.36 -1.66
N TYR A 281 13.61 23.39 -1.36
CA TYR A 281 14.27 22.48 -0.45
C TYR A 281 14.89 23.22 0.73
N THR A 282 14.84 22.60 1.90
CA THR A 282 15.58 23.02 3.09
C THR A 282 16.53 21.92 3.50
N ASP A 283 17.82 22.21 3.65
CA ASP A 283 18.81 21.26 4.14
C ASP A 283 18.59 20.98 5.63
N ILE A 284 18.69 19.70 6.03
CA ILE A 284 18.51 19.24 7.40
C ILE A 284 19.80 18.62 7.88
N PRO A 285 20.43 19.13 8.96
CA PRO A 285 21.60 18.50 9.55
C PRO A 285 21.33 17.04 9.89
N THR A 286 22.12 16.13 9.35
CA THR A 286 21.96 14.69 9.49
C THR A 286 23.08 14.15 10.37
N PRO A 287 22.76 13.64 11.58
CA PRO A 287 23.79 13.35 12.61
C PRO A 287 24.53 12.04 12.39
N GLU A 288 23.96 11.10 11.61
CA GLU A 288 24.52 9.77 11.40
C GLU A 288 24.09 9.21 10.04
N ASP A 289 24.68 8.11 9.58
CA ASP A 289 24.35 7.56 8.28
C ASP A 289 23.03 6.81 8.26
N PHE A 290 21.94 7.52 7.93
CA PHE A 290 20.61 6.95 7.77
C PHE A 290 20.39 6.22 6.43
N PHE A 291 21.45 5.96 5.68
CA PHE A 291 21.37 5.13 4.49
C PHE A 291 20.76 3.78 4.84
N CYS A 292 19.65 3.48 4.19
CA CYS A 292 18.88 2.25 4.40
C CYS A 292 18.38 2.04 5.86
N ALA A 293 18.03 3.14 6.56
CA ALA A 293 17.31 3.08 7.82
C ALA A 293 15.84 2.69 7.65
N GLY A 294 15.21 2.18 8.70
CA GLY A 294 13.75 2.12 8.81
C GLY A 294 13.19 3.47 9.27
N HIS A 295 11.91 3.73 9.00
CA HIS A 295 11.25 4.94 9.49
C HIS A 295 9.73 4.79 9.54
N VAL A 296 9.11 5.54 10.47
CA VAL A 296 7.66 5.58 10.64
C VAL A 296 7.24 6.85 11.38
N GLN A 297 6.05 7.39 11.06
CA GLN A 297 5.49 8.52 11.81
C GLN A 297 4.96 8.05 13.17
N LEU A 298 5.31 8.80 14.21
CA LEU A 298 4.81 8.66 15.57
C LEU A 298 3.45 9.39 15.76
N PRO A 299 2.69 9.08 16.81
CA PRO A 299 1.38 9.68 17.07
C PRO A 299 1.34 11.21 17.14
N ASP A 300 2.44 11.85 17.51
CA ASP A 300 2.56 13.32 17.58
C ASP A 300 3.04 13.97 16.26
N GLY A 301 3.30 13.16 15.23
CA GLY A 301 3.77 13.62 13.93
C GLY A 301 5.29 13.74 13.79
N ARG A 302 6.06 13.38 14.83
CA ARG A 302 7.50 13.16 14.69
C ARG A 302 7.75 11.90 13.86
N VAL A 303 8.96 11.73 13.35
CA VAL A 303 9.36 10.55 12.57
C VAL A 303 10.45 9.80 13.31
N LEU A 304 10.17 8.56 13.69
CA LEU A 304 11.20 7.66 14.22
C LEU A 304 12.04 7.13 13.05
N VAL A 305 13.35 7.27 13.13
CA VAL A 305 14.34 6.73 12.20
C VAL A 305 15.13 5.64 12.93
N VAL A 306 15.16 4.46 12.36
CA VAL A 306 15.59 3.21 13.00
C VAL A 306 16.82 2.66 12.29
N GLY A 307 17.94 2.57 12.99
CA GLY A 307 19.16 2.03 12.41
C GLY A 307 19.72 2.86 11.26
N GLY A 308 20.27 2.19 10.29
CA GLY A 308 20.96 2.75 9.14
C GLY A 308 22.30 2.06 8.93
N ASN A 309 23.19 2.68 8.17
CA ASN A 309 24.45 2.09 7.75
C ASN A 309 25.57 2.40 8.76
N LYS A 310 26.13 1.36 9.36
CA LYS A 310 27.31 1.45 10.24
C LYS A 310 28.61 1.35 9.43
N ASP A 311 28.64 0.42 8.48
CA ASP A 311 29.76 0.20 7.59
C ASP A 311 29.26 -0.32 6.22
N TYR A 312 29.91 0.08 5.16
CA TYR A 312 29.72 -0.49 3.83
C TYR A 312 30.25 -1.91 3.73
N ALA A 313 29.74 -2.65 2.76
CA ALA A 313 30.26 -3.97 2.43
C ALA A 313 31.72 -3.88 1.99
N GLU A 314 32.52 -4.88 2.41
CA GLU A 314 33.92 -4.98 1.95
C GLU A 314 33.96 -5.26 0.44
N PRO A 315 34.88 -4.63 -0.30
CA PRO A 315 34.95 -4.78 -1.75
C PRO A 315 35.18 -6.22 -2.23
N ASP A 316 35.78 -7.07 -1.41
CA ASP A 316 36.02 -8.49 -1.70
C ASP A 316 34.80 -9.40 -1.36
N GLY A 317 33.70 -8.81 -0.85
CA GLY A 317 32.50 -9.54 -0.46
C GLY A 317 32.65 -10.39 0.80
N SER A 318 33.74 -10.26 1.54
CA SER A 318 34.00 -11.04 2.77
C SER A 318 33.08 -10.64 3.90
N VAL A 319 32.65 -9.37 3.94
CA VAL A 319 31.70 -8.83 4.93
C VAL A 319 30.70 -7.95 4.19
N GLY A 320 29.41 -8.14 4.46
CA GLY A 320 28.32 -7.29 3.93
C GLY A 320 28.18 -5.96 4.69
N TYR A 321 27.15 -5.21 4.34
CA TYR A 321 26.75 -4.01 5.07
C TYR A 321 26.44 -4.33 6.52
N ARG A 322 26.72 -3.39 7.41
CA ARG A 322 26.47 -3.52 8.85
C ARG A 322 25.46 -2.49 9.34
N GLY A 323 24.61 -2.91 10.26
CA GLY A 323 23.55 -2.09 10.82
C GLY A 323 23.98 -1.26 12.03
N LEU A 324 23.40 -0.05 12.13
CA LEU A 324 23.49 0.81 13.30
C LEU A 324 22.53 0.37 14.40
N ARG A 325 22.96 0.50 15.66
CA ARG A 325 22.06 0.41 16.83
C ARG A 325 21.40 1.74 17.16
N SER A 326 21.94 2.82 16.64
CA SER A 326 21.45 4.17 16.89
C SER A 326 20.06 4.38 16.27
N SER A 327 19.26 5.18 16.93
CA SER A 327 17.94 5.58 16.47
C SER A 327 17.67 7.05 16.83
N TYR A 328 16.91 7.71 16.00
CA TYR A 328 16.62 9.14 16.12
C TYR A 328 15.14 9.43 15.89
N VAL A 329 14.68 10.50 16.48
CA VAL A 329 13.37 11.06 16.22
C VAL A 329 13.55 12.41 15.53
N PHE A 330 13.01 12.55 14.32
CA PHE A 330 12.93 13.83 13.62
C PHE A 330 11.73 14.63 14.11
N ASP A 331 11.97 15.86 14.54
CA ASP A 331 10.93 16.82 14.97
C ASP A 331 10.61 17.80 13.83
N PRO A 332 9.42 17.70 13.19
CA PRO A 332 9.04 18.60 12.09
C PRO A 332 8.82 20.06 12.52
N GLY A 333 8.56 20.29 13.81
CA GLY A 333 8.39 21.66 14.35
C GLY A 333 9.72 22.40 14.51
N ARG A 334 10.82 21.66 14.67
CA ARG A 334 12.17 22.17 14.86
C ARG A 334 13.09 21.88 13.68
N ASN A 335 12.67 21.05 12.74
CA ASN A 335 13.48 20.53 11.63
C ASN A 335 14.80 19.91 12.12
N LYS A 336 14.73 19.06 13.14
CA LYS A 336 15.92 18.53 13.81
C LYS A 336 15.73 17.06 14.19
N TYR A 337 16.81 16.30 14.09
CA TYR A 337 16.93 14.96 14.66
C TYR A 337 17.34 15.01 16.12
N VAL A 338 16.73 14.19 16.95
CA VAL A 338 17.06 14.01 18.37
C VAL A 338 17.33 12.52 18.60
N LYS A 339 18.51 12.19 19.14
CA LYS A 339 18.87 10.80 19.44
C LYS A 339 18.00 10.27 20.59
N VAL A 340 17.54 9.02 20.45
CA VAL A 340 16.95 8.22 21.54
C VAL A 340 17.98 7.17 22.01
N ASN A 341 17.63 6.35 22.99
CA ASN A 341 18.52 5.26 23.41
C ASN A 341 18.77 4.27 22.27
N ASP A 342 19.91 3.58 22.36
CA ASP A 342 20.27 2.60 21.36
C ASP A 342 19.35 1.37 21.43
N MET A 343 19.11 0.74 20.26
CA MET A 343 18.42 -0.53 20.11
C MET A 343 19.23 -1.70 20.69
N LEU A 344 18.60 -2.86 20.82
CA LEU A 344 19.22 -4.09 21.29
C LEU A 344 20.26 -4.62 20.29
N ALA A 345 20.00 -4.50 19.01
CA ALA A 345 20.87 -4.93 17.92
C ALA A 345 21.00 -3.85 16.85
N GLY A 346 22.02 -3.97 15.98
CA GLY A 346 22.14 -3.15 14.81
C GLY A 346 21.12 -3.55 13.74
N HIS A 347 20.65 -2.56 12.96
CA HIS A 347 19.71 -2.79 11.87
C HIS A 347 20.08 -1.96 10.65
N TRP A 348 20.37 -2.65 9.54
CA TRP A 348 20.45 -2.09 8.20
C TRP A 348 19.34 -2.72 7.37
N TYR A 349 18.45 -1.95 6.75
CA TYR A 349 17.22 -2.40 6.07
C TYR A 349 16.14 -2.99 7.02
N PRO A 350 15.88 -2.42 8.20
CA PRO A 350 14.74 -2.88 9.01
C PRO A 350 13.44 -2.30 8.51
N SER A 351 12.32 -2.98 8.75
CA SER A 351 11.03 -2.32 8.72
C SER A 351 10.65 -1.77 10.09
N ALA A 352 9.78 -0.75 10.10
CA ALA A 352 9.22 -0.16 11.30
C ALA A 352 7.69 -0.08 11.16
N THR A 353 6.97 -0.77 12.04
CA THR A 353 5.52 -0.89 11.99
C THR A 353 4.88 -0.19 13.17
N ALA A 354 3.98 0.75 12.89
CA ALA A 354 3.20 1.45 13.91
C ALA A 354 2.11 0.52 14.48
N MET A 355 2.02 0.48 15.81
CA MET A 355 1.05 -0.32 16.56
C MET A 355 -0.17 0.50 16.97
N GLY A 356 -1.27 -0.17 17.28
CA GLY A 356 -2.52 0.49 17.69
C GLY A 356 -2.44 1.26 19.02
N ASN A 357 -1.46 1.00 19.85
CA ASN A 357 -1.19 1.76 21.09
C ASN A 357 -0.24 2.95 20.86
N GLY A 358 0.25 3.15 19.63
CA GLY A 358 1.20 4.21 19.27
C GLY A 358 2.67 3.81 19.36
N ASP A 359 2.98 2.64 19.89
CA ASP A 359 4.33 2.08 19.90
C ASP A 359 4.78 1.68 18.49
N VAL A 360 6.06 1.36 18.33
CA VAL A 360 6.62 0.87 17.07
C VAL A 360 7.36 -0.44 17.30
N VAL A 361 7.12 -1.40 16.42
CA VAL A 361 7.90 -2.65 16.35
C VAL A 361 8.78 -2.61 15.12
N SER A 362 10.09 -2.82 15.29
CA SER A 362 11.06 -2.90 14.20
C SER A 362 11.63 -4.31 14.09
N LEU A 363 11.78 -4.79 12.87
CA LEU A 363 12.05 -6.19 12.52
C LEU A 363 12.97 -6.27 11.30
N GLY A 364 13.74 -7.36 11.23
CA GLY A 364 14.55 -7.69 10.07
C GLY A 364 15.79 -6.80 9.88
N GLY A 365 16.39 -6.91 8.74
CA GLY A 365 17.63 -6.18 8.41
C GLY A 365 18.90 -6.94 8.76
N LEU A 366 20.06 -6.29 8.53
CA LEU A 366 21.39 -6.82 8.90
C LEU A 366 21.88 -6.20 10.20
N GLY A 367 22.48 -7.02 11.05
CA GLY A 367 23.08 -6.64 12.29
C GLY A 367 24.43 -5.94 12.17
N GLU A 368 25.07 -5.67 13.32
CA GLU A 368 26.42 -5.07 13.42
C GLU A 368 27.51 -6.00 12.86
N ASP A 369 27.22 -7.28 12.76
CA ASP A 369 28.08 -8.35 12.25
C ASP A 369 27.79 -8.71 10.78
N SER A 370 26.92 -7.95 10.10
CA SER A 370 26.45 -8.23 8.74
C SER A 370 25.58 -9.48 8.58
N ALA A 371 25.19 -10.13 9.68
CA ALA A 371 24.23 -11.24 9.65
C ALA A 371 22.79 -10.74 9.70
N GLY A 372 21.84 -11.57 9.27
CA GLY A 372 20.41 -11.27 9.39
C GLY A 372 19.99 -11.16 10.85
N THR A 373 19.37 -10.04 11.23
CA THR A 373 18.93 -9.78 12.60
C THR A 373 17.62 -10.50 12.89
N VAL A 374 17.60 -11.36 13.90
CA VAL A 374 16.40 -12.03 14.44
C VAL A 374 15.83 -11.33 15.67
N VAL A 375 16.50 -10.30 16.15
CA VAL A 375 16.06 -9.49 17.29
C VAL A 375 14.96 -8.54 16.85
N ASN A 376 13.84 -8.58 17.56
CA ASN A 376 12.77 -7.60 17.41
C ASN A 376 12.99 -6.44 18.37
N GLU A 377 12.82 -5.25 17.85
CA GLU A 377 12.92 -4.02 18.62
C GLU A 377 11.53 -3.46 18.92
N HIS A 378 11.31 -2.95 20.12
CA HIS A 378 10.06 -2.31 20.50
C HIS A 378 10.34 -0.91 21.04
N PHE A 379 9.89 0.10 20.31
CA PHE A 379 9.92 1.48 20.75
C PHE A 379 8.62 1.82 21.48
N SER A 380 8.72 2.18 22.74
CA SER A 380 7.59 2.69 23.51
C SER A 380 7.38 4.17 23.23
N TYR A 381 6.29 4.52 22.58
CA TYR A 381 5.95 5.93 22.36
C TYR A 381 5.75 6.71 23.66
N ALA A 382 5.11 6.10 24.66
CA ALA A 382 4.86 6.74 25.95
C ALA A 382 6.14 7.03 26.73
N ARG A 383 7.15 6.17 26.61
CA ARG A 383 8.46 6.32 27.27
C ARG A 383 9.48 7.05 26.39
N ASN A 384 9.19 7.18 25.09
CA ASN A 384 10.06 7.72 24.04
C ASN A 384 11.43 7.03 24.01
N GLU A 385 11.44 5.71 24.17
CA GLU A 385 12.65 4.89 24.23
C GLU A 385 12.43 3.47 23.68
N TRP A 386 13.50 2.83 23.24
CA TRP A 386 13.52 1.40 22.94
C TRP A 386 13.50 0.59 24.24
N LEU A 387 12.65 -0.43 24.27
CA LEU A 387 12.50 -1.29 25.45
C LEU A 387 13.67 -2.28 25.56
N PRO A 388 14.06 -2.65 26.80
CA PRO A 388 15.06 -3.69 27.01
C PRO A 388 14.53 -5.07 26.57
N MET A 389 15.44 -6.01 26.33
CA MET A 389 15.16 -7.36 25.84
C MET A 389 14.05 -8.07 26.61
N GLY A 390 13.97 -7.92 27.93
CA GLY A 390 12.94 -8.58 28.74
C GLY A 390 11.52 -8.03 28.57
N GLU A 391 11.37 -6.84 28.01
CA GLU A 391 10.08 -6.20 27.76
C GLU A 391 9.67 -6.30 26.28
N ALA A 392 10.63 -6.18 25.35
CA ALA A 392 10.39 -6.37 23.93
C ALA A 392 10.09 -7.85 23.61
N LYS A 393 8.93 -8.11 23.02
CA LYS A 393 8.54 -9.48 22.66
C LYS A 393 9.35 -9.96 21.47
N GLN A 394 9.84 -11.17 21.54
CA GLN A 394 10.72 -11.75 20.54
C GLN A 394 10.04 -12.89 19.78
N ALA A 395 10.16 -12.91 18.47
CA ALA A 395 9.81 -14.02 17.60
C ALA A 395 11.04 -14.88 17.25
N TRP A 396 12.23 -14.29 17.36
CA TRP A 396 13.50 -14.91 16.99
C TRP A 396 13.51 -15.43 15.54
N ALA A 397 12.78 -14.76 14.66
CA ALA A 397 12.65 -15.10 13.26
C ALA A 397 13.37 -14.07 12.40
N PHE A 398 14.02 -14.53 11.33
CA PHE A 398 14.55 -13.63 10.31
C PHE A 398 13.50 -13.37 9.24
N TRP A 399 13.18 -12.10 9.04
CA TRP A 399 12.11 -11.64 8.16
C TRP A 399 12.61 -11.09 6.81
N GLY A 400 13.92 -11.18 6.53
CA GLY A 400 14.52 -10.53 5.38
C GLY A 400 14.89 -9.07 5.63
N LEU A 401 15.16 -8.37 4.53
CA LEU A 401 15.50 -6.94 4.55
C LEU A 401 14.28 -6.12 4.12
N TYR A 402 13.92 -5.09 4.88
CA TYR A 402 12.65 -4.37 4.76
C TYR A 402 11.44 -5.30 4.65
N PRO A 403 11.24 -6.22 5.59
CA PRO A 403 10.07 -7.08 5.53
C PRO A 403 8.78 -6.27 5.55
N SER A 404 7.87 -6.58 4.63
CA SER A 404 6.57 -5.90 4.59
C SER A 404 5.67 -6.44 5.70
N MET A 405 5.66 -5.73 6.83
CA MET A 405 4.89 -6.05 8.03
C MET A 405 3.66 -5.16 8.15
N ILE A 406 2.48 -5.74 8.03
CA ILE A 406 1.20 -5.02 8.12
C ILE A 406 0.54 -5.31 9.47
N LEU A 407 0.18 -4.26 10.20
CA LEU A 407 -0.63 -4.38 11.41
C LEU A 407 -2.08 -4.75 11.05
N LEU A 408 -2.55 -5.88 11.55
CA LEU A 408 -3.93 -6.36 11.40
C LEU A 408 -4.86 -5.72 12.44
N GLN A 409 -6.16 -5.77 12.17
CA GLN A 409 -7.18 -5.19 13.06
C GLN A 409 -7.25 -5.85 14.46
N ASP A 410 -6.76 -7.07 14.59
CA ASP A 410 -6.69 -7.80 15.86
C ASP A 410 -5.38 -7.57 16.64
N GLY A 411 -4.47 -6.76 16.12
CA GLY A 411 -3.20 -6.40 16.73
C GLY A 411 -2.03 -7.32 16.38
N ARG A 412 -2.26 -8.37 15.61
CA ARG A 412 -1.18 -9.21 15.07
C ARG A 412 -0.47 -8.51 13.92
N LEU A 413 0.74 -8.92 13.63
CA LEU A 413 1.53 -8.46 12.51
C LEU A 413 1.51 -9.50 11.39
N PHE A 414 1.20 -9.07 10.18
CA PHE A 414 1.22 -9.93 9.00
C PHE A 414 2.45 -9.63 8.16
N TYR A 415 3.40 -10.57 8.14
CA TYR A 415 4.46 -10.58 7.14
C TYR A 415 3.92 -11.14 5.84
N THR A 416 3.87 -10.31 4.84
CA THR A 416 3.23 -10.64 3.55
C THR A 416 4.04 -11.59 2.67
N GLY A 417 5.30 -11.88 3.05
CA GLY A 417 6.28 -12.56 2.21
C GLY A 417 7.06 -11.63 1.28
N SER A 418 6.70 -10.34 1.26
CA SER A 418 7.38 -9.29 0.49
C SER A 418 8.54 -8.70 1.30
N HIS A 419 9.68 -8.55 0.67
CA HIS A 419 10.92 -7.99 1.22
C HIS A 419 11.81 -7.45 0.10
N VAL A 420 12.85 -6.72 0.45
CA VAL A 420 13.78 -6.21 -0.57
C VAL A 420 14.81 -7.27 -0.94
N PHE A 421 15.46 -7.90 0.04
CA PHE A 421 16.34 -9.06 -0.14
C PHE A 421 16.06 -10.09 0.95
N GLY A 422 16.09 -11.37 0.64
CA GLY A 422 15.82 -12.43 1.61
C GLY A 422 15.36 -13.75 1.04
N ASN A 423 15.30 -13.89 -0.28
CA ASN A 423 14.93 -15.14 -0.92
C ASN A 423 15.88 -16.29 -0.54
N GLY A 424 15.32 -17.48 -0.37
CA GLY A 424 16.07 -18.69 -0.05
C GLY A 424 16.63 -18.74 1.37
N LEU A 425 16.32 -17.76 2.23
CA LEU A 425 16.66 -17.76 3.65
C LEU A 425 15.59 -18.49 4.47
N PRO A 426 15.92 -19.04 5.66
CA PRO A 426 14.90 -19.53 6.58
C PRO A 426 13.88 -18.43 6.89
N GLY A 427 12.58 -18.77 6.81
CA GLY A 427 11.50 -17.82 7.05
C GLY A 427 10.95 -17.11 5.79
N THR A 428 11.41 -17.46 4.59
CA THR A 428 10.75 -17.00 3.35
C THR A 428 9.33 -17.55 3.24
N GLY A 429 8.41 -16.77 2.69
CA GLY A 429 6.98 -17.02 2.67
C GLY A 429 6.25 -16.08 3.60
N ALA A 430 4.93 -16.15 3.59
CA ALA A 430 4.10 -15.27 4.42
C ALA A 430 3.83 -15.89 5.80
N SER A 431 3.71 -15.06 6.82
CA SER A 431 3.39 -15.50 8.17
C SER A 431 2.69 -14.44 9.00
N VAL A 432 1.95 -14.87 10.01
CA VAL A 432 1.36 -14.00 11.04
C VAL A 432 2.18 -14.10 12.31
N TYR A 433 2.62 -12.97 12.80
CA TYR A 433 3.28 -12.83 14.08
C TYR A 433 2.30 -12.29 15.12
N ASP A 434 1.92 -13.12 16.07
CA ASP A 434 1.22 -12.70 17.26
C ASP A 434 2.23 -12.07 18.23
N TYR A 435 2.33 -10.75 18.15
CA TYR A 435 3.29 -10.00 18.99
C TYR A 435 2.99 -10.18 20.48
N GLY A 436 1.72 -10.26 20.87
CA GLY A 436 1.32 -10.44 22.27
C GLY A 436 1.76 -11.79 22.84
N ALA A 437 1.55 -12.88 22.08
CA ALA A 437 1.94 -14.25 22.45
C ALA A 437 3.41 -14.55 22.13
N GLY A 438 4.04 -13.80 21.25
CA GLY A 438 5.38 -14.07 20.74
C GLY A 438 5.45 -15.29 19.81
N THR A 439 4.40 -15.60 19.08
CA THR A 439 4.29 -16.79 18.21
C THR A 439 4.15 -16.41 16.75
N VAL A 440 4.73 -17.25 15.89
CA VAL A 440 4.68 -17.10 14.43
C VAL A 440 3.94 -18.27 13.80
N ALA A 441 3.01 -18.00 12.90
CA ALA A 441 2.27 -19.00 12.16
C ALA A 441 2.41 -18.76 10.65
N GLU A 442 2.76 -19.79 9.89
CA GLU A 442 2.88 -19.72 8.44
C GLU A 442 1.51 -19.44 7.78
N VAL A 443 1.51 -18.61 6.73
CA VAL A 443 0.33 -18.34 5.88
C VAL A 443 0.59 -18.92 4.49
N PRO A 444 -0.21 -19.92 4.06
CA PRO A 444 0.03 -20.62 2.81
C PRO A 444 -0.48 -19.88 1.58
N GLY A 445 -0.06 -20.34 0.41
CA GLY A 445 -0.63 -20.01 -0.88
C GLY A 445 0.10 -18.93 -1.67
N LEU A 446 1.07 -18.22 -1.09
CA LEU A 446 1.90 -17.25 -1.81
C LEU A 446 2.68 -17.98 -2.92
N ARG A 447 2.42 -17.60 -4.17
CA ARG A 447 3.11 -18.18 -5.33
C ARG A 447 4.56 -17.70 -5.37
N LYS A 448 5.47 -18.55 -5.80
CA LYS A 448 6.90 -18.24 -5.92
C LYS A 448 7.45 -17.55 -4.65
N LYS A 449 7.21 -18.13 -3.49
CA LYS A 449 7.58 -17.53 -2.19
C LYS A 449 9.09 -17.22 -2.06
N ASP A 450 9.93 -17.93 -2.79
CA ASP A 450 11.37 -17.74 -2.84
C ASP A 450 11.83 -16.83 -4.00
N GLU A 451 10.87 -16.15 -4.67
CA GLU A 451 11.09 -15.17 -5.73
C GLU A 451 10.29 -13.90 -5.43
N ARG A 452 10.37 -13.40 -4.17
CA ARG A 452 9.66 -12.20 -3.72
C ARG A 452 10.61 -11.07 -3.32
N ASP A 453 11.90 -11.18 -3.66
CA ASP A 453 12.81 -10.03 -3.57
C ASP A 453 12.19 -8.85 -4.33
N GLN A 454 12.18 -7.68 -3.69
CA GLN A 454 11.74 -6.42 -4.27
C GLN A 454 10.28 -6.41 -4.77
N SER A 455 9.45 -7.32 -4.25
CA SER A 455 8.00 -7.26 -4.43
C SER A 455 7.39 -6.15 -3.59
N MET A 456 6.14 -5.78 -3.89
CA MET A 456 5.39 -4.78 -3.16
C MET A 456 4.12 -5.38 -2.55
N SER A 457 3.81 -4.98 -1.33
CA SER A 457 2.55 -5.34 -0.67
C SER A 457 1.81 -4.11 -0.18
N VAL A 458 0.48 -4.16 -0.23
CA VAL A 458 -0.38 -3.07 0.24
C VAL A 458 -1.64 -3.63 0.91
N LEU A 459 -1.99 -3.06 2.06
CA LEU A 459 -3.31 -3.26 2.67
C LEU A 459 -4.34 -2.49 1.84
N LEU A 460 -5.18 -3.22 1.12
CA LEU A 460 -6.12 -2.64 0.16
C LEU A 460 -7.17 -1.75 0.84
N PRO A 461 -7.57 -0.66 0.18
CA PRO A 461 -8.74 0.12 0.59
C PRO A 461 -10.05 -0.67 0.52
N PRO A 462 -10.92 -0.55 1.56
CA PRO A 462 -10.64 0.06 2.84
C PRO A 462 -9.88 -0.89 3.79
N ALA A 463 -9.12 -0.35 4.74
CA ALA A 463 -8.37 -1.15 5.72
C ALA A 463 -9.28 -2.09 6.53
N GLN A 464 -10.55 -1.71 6.72
CA GLN A 464 -11.56 -2.52 7.39
C GLN A 464 -11.77 -3.89 6.74
N ASP A 465 -11.52 -4.03 5.44
CA ASP A 465 -11.67 -5.30 4.71
C ASP A 465 -10.56 -6.30 5.01
N GLN A 466 -9.42 -5.82 5.53
CA GLN A 466 -8.27 -6.66 5.87
C GLN A 466 -7.76 -7.51 4.69
N LYS A 467 -7.90 -6.99 3.47
CA LYS A 467 -7.38 -7.62 2.26
C LYS A 467 -6.01 -7.07 1.93
N VAL A 468 -5.08 -7.95 1.59
CA VAL A 468 -3.73 -7.57 1.20
C VAL A 468 -3.43 -8.06 -0.20
N LEU A 469 -2.82 -7.18 -0.99
CA LEU A 469 -2.29 -7.50 -2.31
C LEU A 469 -0.77 -7.54 -2.23
N THR A 470 -0.17 -8.57 -2.82
CA THR A 470 1.30 -8.70 -2.99
C THR A 470 1.59 -8.91 -4.47
N MET A 471 2.44 -8.07 -5.05
CA MET A 471 2.68 -8.05 -6.50
C MET A 471 4.15 -7.97 -6.88
N GLY A 472 4.48 -8.56 -8.03
CA GLY A 472 5.80 -8.55 -8.63
C GLY A 472 6.83 -9.30 -7.79
N GLY A 473 8.07 -8.92 -7.99
CA GLY A 473 9.23 -9.53 -7.34
C GLY A 473 10.02 -10.42 -8.27
N GLY A 474 11.19 -10.84 -7.82
CA GLY A 474 12.09 -11.72 -8.55
C GLY A 474 13.04 -12.44 -7.61
N ASN A 475 14.10 -13.02 -8.18
CA ASN A 475 15.18 -13.62 -7.41
C ASN A 475 16.53 -13.17 -7.99
N HIS A 476 17.18 -12.26 -7.31
CA HIS A 476 18.43 -11.63 -7.76
C HIS A 476 19.61 -12.59 -7.94
N THR A 477 19.53 -13.80 -7.39
CA THR A 477 20.64 -14.77 -7.44
C THR A 477 20.44 -15.90 -8.46
N VAL A 478 19.17 -16.28 -8.71
CA VAL A 478 18.84 -17.48 -9.50
C VAL A 478 18.08 -17.13 -10.77
N ALA A 479 17.11 -16.25 -10.68
CA ALA A 479 16.27 -15.79 -11.80
C ALA A 479 16.05 -14.28 -11.63
N PRO A 480 16.96 -13.46 -12.18
CA PRO A 480 16.92 -12.01 -11.97
C PRO A 480 15.72 -11.33 -12.60
N ASP A 481 15.03 -12.00 -13.53
CA ASP A 481 13.87 -11.44 -14.21
C ASP A 481 12.67 -11.41 -13.30
N ALA A 482 12.06 -10.24 -13.17
CA ALA A 482 10.87 -10.03 -12.39
C ALA A 482 9.66 -10.69 -13.05
N HIS A 483 8.78 -11.24 -12.22
CA HIS A 483 7.49 -11.78 -12.66
C HIS A 483 6.34 -10.80 -12.42
N ARG A 484 5.23 -11.01 -13.13
CA ARG A 484 4.03 -10.19 -13.04
C ARG A 484 2.96 -10.69 -12.07
N LEU A 485 3.28 -11.70 -11.27
CA LEU A 485 2.31 -12.35 -10.38
C LEU A 485 1.78 -11.38 -9.32
N VAL A 486 0.47 -11.40 -9.15
CA VAL A 486 -0.24 -10.70 -8.08
C VAL A 486 -1.02 -11.73 -7.26
N ASP A 487 -0.79 -11.75 -5.97
CA ASP A 487 -1.50 -12.61 -5.03
C ASP A 487 -2.31 -11.77 -4.04
N LEU A 488 -3.50 -12.23 -3.73
CA LEU A 488 -4.44 -11.59 -2.81
C LEU A 488 -4.69 -12.50 -1.61
N ILE A 489 -4.86 -11.88 -0.46
CA ILE A 489 -5.26 -12.59 0.76
C ILE A 489 -6.32 -11.80 1.51
N ASP A 490 -7.31 -12.51 2.04
CA ASP A 490 -8.31 -12.01 2.98
C ASP A 490 -7.95 -12.49 4.39
N MET A 491 -7.51 -11.55 5.24
CA MET A 491 -7.10 -11.87 6.61
C MET A 491 -8.28 -12.04 7.57
N LYS A 492 -9.52 -11.80 7.12
CA LYS A 492 -10.75 -12.11 7.86
C LYS A 492 -11.27 -13.53 7.64
N ALA A 493 -10.75 -14.24 6.64
CA ALA A 493 -11.16 -15.61 6.40
C ALA A 493 -10.80 -16.52 7.59
N ASP A 494 -11.60 -17.54 7.87
CA ASP A 494 -11.36 -18.50 8.95
C ASP A 494 -9.99 -19.20 8.82
N SER A 495 -9.51 -19.36 7.60
CA SER A 495 -8.19 -19.93 7.28
C SER A 495 -7.54 -19.08 6.19
N PRO A 496 -6.91 -17.96 6.54
CA PRO A 496 -6.32 -17.05 5.58
C PRO A 496 -5.28 -17.74 4.69
N ARG A 497 -5.41 -17.57 3.39
CA ARG A 497 -4.45 -18.07 2.41
C ARG A 497 -4.42 -17.17 1.19
N TYR A 498 -3.26 -17.05 0.59
CA TYR A 498 -3.14 -16.35 -0.68
C TYR A 498 -3.87 -17.08 -1.81
N VAL A 499 -4.48 -16.31 -2.69
CA VAL A 499 -5.09 -16.74 -3.95
C VAL A 499 -4.58 -15.87 -5.10
N PRO A 500 -4.51 -16.39 -6.34
CA PRO A 500 -4.12 -15.59 -7.49
C PRO A 500 -5.03 -14.39 -7.70
N GLY A 501 -4.43 -13.20 -7.89
CA GLY A 501 -5.09 -12.00 -8.40
C GLY A 501 -4.89 -11.81 -9.90
N PRO A 502 -5.33 -10.66 -10.46
CA PRO A 502 -5.01 -10.27 -11.83
C PRO A 502 -3.51 -9.95 -11.94
N ASP A 503 -2.86 -10.44 -12.97
CA ASP A 503 -1.45 -10.15 -13.20
C ASP A 503 -1.17 -8.65 -13.43
N LEU A 504 0.02 -8.17 -13.04
CA LEU A 504 0.47 -6.82 -13.38
C LEU A 504 0.36 -6.59 -14.90
N PRO A 505 -0.17 -5.44 -15.34
CA PRO A 505 -0.14 -5.05 -16.74
C PRO A 505 1.30 -4.99 -17.26
N GLN A 506 1.47 -5.39 -18.50
CA GLN A 506 2.75 -5.26 -19.19
C GLN A 506 2.90 -3.86 -19.80
N GLY A 507 4.11 -3.35 -19.82
CA GLY A 507 4.49 -2.07 -20.36
C GLY A 507 5.60 -2.18 -21.40
N HIS A 508 6.39 -1.13 -21.54
CA HIS A 508 7.51 -1.03 -22.45
C HIS A 508 8.77 -0.64 -21.71
N TYR A 509 9.91 -1.09 -22.22
CA TYR A 509 11.24 -0.68 -21.77
C TYR A 509 11.63 0.68 -22.35
N ALA A 510 12.77 1.21 -21.90
CA ALA A 510 13.27 2.52 -22.34
C ALA A 510 13.55 2.60 -23.84
N ASP A 511 13.86 1.48 -24.49
CA ASP A 511 14.07 1.37 -25.94
C ASP A 511 12.78 1.24 -26.75
N GLY A 512 11.61 1.21 -26.08
CA GLY A 512 10.29 1.05 -26.67
C GLY A 512 9.90 -0.38 -26.98
N SER A 513 10.71 -1.39 -26.63
CA SER A 513 10.30 -2.80 -26.76
C SER A 513 9.28 -3.17 -25.68
N PRO A 514 8.22 -3.97 -26.02
CA PRO A 514 7.21 -4.36 -25.06
C PRO A 514 7.71 -5.48 -24.14
N GLN A 515 7.23 -5.48 -22.89
CA GLN A 515 7.30 -6.65 -22.02
C GLN A 515 6.51 -7.81 -22.62
N THR A 516 6.95 -9.04 -22.41
CA THR A 516 6.33 -10.24 -22.98
C THR A 516 6.22 -11.37 -21.95
N GLY A 517 5.35 -12.35 -22.18
CA GLY A 517 5.23 -13.53 -21.34
C GLY A 517 4.98 -13.22 -19.87
N ASP A 518 5.83 -13.72 -18.99
CA ASP A 518 5.76 -13.54 -17.51
C ASP A 518 6.56 -12.32 -17.01
N GLU A 519 7.15 -11.54 -17.91
CA GLU A 519 7.92 -10.35 -17.56
C GLU A 519 7.07 -9.36 -16.76
N GLY A 520 7.56 -9.00 -15.59
CA GLY A 520 6.86 -8.15 -14.62
C GLY A 520 7.75 -7.03 -14.10
N LYS A 521 7.60 -6.74 -12.82
CA LYS A 521 8.30 -5.63 -12.18
C LYS A 521 8.84 -5.99 -10.80
N VAL A 522 10.05 -5.51 -10.50
CA VAL A 522 10.60 -5.32 -9.15
C VAL A 522 10.59 -3.84 -8.83
N TYR A 523 10.62 -3.47 -7.55
CA TYR A 523 10.58 -2.07 -7.07
C TYR A 523 9.37 -1.27 -7.56
N VAL A 524 8.27 -1.94 -7.85
CA VAL A 524 7.02 -1.28 -8.19
C VAL A 524 6.45 -0.54 -6.98
N SER A 525 6.11 0.73 -7.15
CA SER A 525 5.43 1.50 -6.12
C SER A 525 3.93 1.24 -6.14
N ALA A 526 3.31 1.12 -4.97
CA ALA A 526 1.86 1.07 -4.79
C ALA A 526 1.43 2.21 -3.88
N VAL A 527 0.66 3.15 -4.41
CA VAL A 527 0.20 4.35 -3.69
C VAL A 527 -1.30 4.34 -3.58
N ILE A 528 -1.80 4.30 -2.35
CA ILE A 528 -3.24 4.41 -2.07
C ILE A 528 -3.72 5.82 -2.39
N LEU A 529 -4.76 5.94 -3.22
CA LEU A 529 -5.33 7.22 -3.66
C LEU A 529 -6.62 7.56 -2.90
N PRO A 530 -7.02 8.85 -2.85
CA PRO A 530 -8.22 9.28 -2.13
C PRO A 530 -9.55 8.70 -2.63
N ASP A 531 -9.62 8.29 -3.89
CA ASP A 531 -10.79 7.62 -4.47
C ASP A 531 -10.91 6.14 -4.07
N GLY A 532 -9.90 5.60 -3.38
CA GLY A 532 -9.84 4.21 -2.93
C GLY A 532 -9.17 3.25 -3.92
N LYS A 533 -8.64 3.74 -5.02
CA LYS A 533 -7.79 2.95 -5.93
C LYS A 533 -6.33 2.96 -5.48
N VAL A 534 -5.54 2.05 -6.04
CA VAL A 534 -4.09 1.97 -5.81
C VAL A 534 -3.36 2.26 -7.11
N LEU A 535 -2.56 3.33 -7.11
CA LEU A 535 -1.66 3.62 -8.23
C LEU A 535 -0.47 2.67 -8.19
N GLU A 536 -0.30 1.91 -9.24
CA GLU A 536 0.89 1.12 -9.51
C GLU A 536 1.78 1.90 -10.49
N THR A 537 3.06 2.11 -10.16
CA THR A 537 3.98 2.90 -10.99
C THR A 537 5.44 2.55 -10.73
N GLY A 538 6.30 2.81 -11.71
CA GLY A 538 7.72 2.52 -11.65
C GLY A 538 8.04 1.03 -11.77
N GLY A 539 9.25 0.68 -11.39
CA GLY A 539 9.77 -0.68 -11.42
C GLY A 539 10.72 -0.97 -12.57
N ALA A 540 11.33 -2.15 -12.52
CA ALA A 540 12.25 -2.66 -13.51
C ALA A 540 12.02 -4.16 -13.74
N LEU A 541 12.49 -4.70 -14.88
CA LEU A 541 12.45 -6.14 -15.14
C LEU A 541 13.47 -6.89 -14.28
N HIS A 542 14.67 -6.36 -14.18
CA HIS A 542 15.74 -7.02 -13.43
C HIS A 542 15.90 -6.44 -12.03
N THR A 543 16.21 -7.32 -11.08
CA THR A 543 16.71 -6.90 -9.78
C THR A 543 17.95 -6.00 -9.99
N TYR A 544 18.19 -5.05 -9.09
CA TYR A 544 19.22 -4.04 -9.23
C TYR A 544 19.06 -3.10 -10.44
N ARG A 545 17.77 -2.81 -10.90
CA ARG A 545 17.58 -1.59 -11.67
C ARG A 545 17.88 -1.58 -13.16
N GLU A 546 17.99 -2.74 -13.74
CA GLU A 546 18.12 -2.84 -15.20
C GLU A 546 16.74 -2.96 -15.87
N ASP A 547 16.61 -2.41 -17.06
CA ASP A 547 15.39 -2.39 -17.85
C ASP A 547 14.17 -1.78 -17.11
N PRO A 548 14.19 -0.44 -16.86
CA PRO A 548 13.08 0.26 -16.23
C PRO A 548 11.81 0.19 -17.08
N VAL A 549 10.66 0.04 -16.42
CA VAL A 549 9.33 0.05 -17.01
C VAL A 549 8.63 1.33 -16.60
N PHE A 550 8.11 2.09 -17.57
CA PHE A 550 7.61 3.45 -17.36
C PHE A 550 6.09 3.53 -17.17
N GLU A 551 5.36 2.49 -17.63
CA GLU A 551 3.91 2.47 -17.55
C GLU A 551 3.43 2.34 -16.11
N ALA A 552 2.28 3.00 -15.88
CA ALA A 552 1.55 2.95 -14.64
C ALA A 552 0.12 2.46 -14.89
N SER A 553 -0.51 1.94 -13.84
CA SER A 553 -1.89 1.48 -13.85
C SER A 553 -2.60 1.80 -12.53
N LEU A 554 -3.93 1.80 -12.55
CA LEU A 554 -4.74 1.87 -11.35
C LEU A 554 -5.30 0.48 -11.03
N TYR A 555 -5.00 -0.04 -9.87
CA TYR A 555 -5.70 -1.21 -9.34
C TYR A 555 -6.96 -0.74 -8.60
N ASP A 556 -8.10 -1.30 -8.98
CA ASP A 556 -9.39 -1.04 -8.34
C ASP A 556 -9.77 -2.25 -7.46
N PRO A 557 -9.73 -2.12 -6.13
CA PRO A 557 -10.11 -3.21 -5.22
C PRO A 557 -11.55 -3.69 -5.39
N ALA A 558 -12.47 -2.79 -5.81
CA ALA A 558 -13.87 -3.14 -5.97
C ALA A 558 -14.12 -4.07 -7.17
N THR A 559 -13.34 -3.93 -8.24
CA THR A 559 -13.45 -4.77 -9.43
C THR A 559 -12.39 -5.87 -9.50
N ASN A 560 -11.40 -5.84 -8.59
CA ASN A 560 -10.21 -6.70 -8.60
C ASN A 560 -9.53 -6.70 -9.97
N ALA A 561 -9.26 -5.52 -10.51
CA ALA A 561 -8.70 -5.36 -11.85
C ALA A 561 -7.75 -4.16 -11.93
N PHE A 562 -6.76 -4.26 -12.82
CA PHE A 562 -5.93 -3.12 -13.20
C PHE A 562 -6.56 -2.36 -14.38
N GLU A 563 -6.56 -1.05 -14.30
CA GLU A 563 -6.85 -0.11 -15.38
C GLU A 563 -5.51 0.39 -15.94
N PRO A 564 -5.00 -0.19 -17.04
CA PRO A 564 -3.70 0.19 -17.61
C PRO A 564 -3.80 1.44 -18.49
N GLY A 565 -2.64 1.91 -18.94
CA GLY A 565 -2.55 2.97 -19.96
C GLY A 565 -2.59 4.37 -19.41
N LEU A 566 -2.20 4.56 -18.16
CA LEU A 566 -1.94 5.89 -17.60
C LEU A 566 -0.76 6.56 -18.32
N ALA A 567 -0.60 7.88 -18.10
CA ALA A 567 0.58 8.60 -18.56
C ALA A 567 1.85 8.01 -17.94
N THR A 568 2.92 7.93 -18.71
CA THR A 568 4.22 7.41 -18.28
C THR A 568 5.06 8.47 -17.59
N ASP A 569 5.73 8.12 -16.48
CA ASP A 569 6.74 8.98 -15.86
C ASP A 569 7.95 9.07 -16.82
N PRO A 570 8.39 10.24 -17.25
CA PRO A 570 9.57 10.37 -18.12
C PRO A 570 10.90 10.09 -17.38
N VAL A 571 10.84 9.80 -16.08
CA VAL A 571 11.99 9.48 -15.24
C VAL A 571 11.89 8.02 -14.79
N PRO A 572 12.94 7.21 -14.97
CA PRO A 572 12.95 5.84 -14.46
C PRO A 572 12.84 5.85 -12.94
N ARG A 573 12.12 4.86 -12.39
CA ARG A 573 11.90 4.69 -10.95
C ARG A 573 12.12 3.23 -10.59
N THR A 574 13.38 2.88 -10.38
CA THR A 574 13.80 1.50 -10.07
C THR A 574 14.28 1.38 -8.62
N TYR A 575 15.50 0.89 -8.40
CA TYR A 575 16.10 0.77 -7.07
C TYR A 575 16.25 2.14 -6.39
N HIS A 576 16.04 2.21 -5.09
CA HIS A 576 16.11 3.45 -4.30
C HIS A 576 15.11 4.54 -4.77
N SER A 577 13.97 4.12 -5.31
CA SER A 577 12.88 5.04 -5.64
C SER A 577 11.75 4.98 -4.62
N SER A 578 10.94 6.02 -4.57
CA SER A 578 9.75 6.08 -3.74
C SER A 578 8.69 6.99 -4.35
N SER A 579 7.41 6.61 -4.13
CA SER A 579 6.25 7.40 -4.57
C SER A 579 5.34 7.68 -3.38
N THR A 580 4.91 8.94 -3.22
CA THR A 580 4.23 9.44 -2.02
C THR A 580 3.00 10.26 -2.40
N LEU A 581 1.82 9.90 -1.87
CA LEU A 581 0.61 10.70 -2.00
C LEU A 581 0.77 12.03 -1.27
N LEU A 582 0.49 13.13 -1.96
CA LEU A 582 0.47 14.47 -1.40
C LEU A 582 -0.95 14.86 -0.92
N PRO A 583 -1.07 15.82 0.02
CA PRO A 583 -2.38 16.23 0.56
C PRO A 583 -3.36 16.79 -0.50
N ASP A 584 -2.85 17.28 -1.62
CA ASP A 584 -3.67 17.78 -2.72
C ASP A 584 -4.11 16.68 -3.71
N GLY A 585 -3.76 15.43 -3.45
CA GLY A 585 -4.14 14.26 -4.26
C GLY A 585 -3.19 13.98 -5.41
N ARG A 586 -2.10 14.75 -5.57
CA ARG A 586 -1.01 14.43 -6.50
C ARG A 586 -0.09 13.36 -5.88
N VAL A 587 0.73 12.72 -6.68
CA VAL A 587 1.75 11.75 -6.23
C VAL A 587 3.13 12.26 -6.61
N LEU A 588 4.00 12.39 -5.62
CA LEU A 588 5.42 12.73 -5.76
C LEU A 588 6.21 11.46 -6.00
N SER A 589 7.07 11.43 -7.00
CA SER A 589 8.04 10.34 -7.22
C SER A 589 9.47 10.86 -7.24
N VAL A 590 10.34 10.21 -6.50
CA VAL A 590 11.74 10.58 -6.30
C VAL A 590 12.65 9.36 -6.33
N GLY A 591 13.93 9.60 -6.55
CA GLY A 591 14.96 8.56 -6.53
C GLY A 591 14.97 7.72 -7.79
N ASP A 592 16.09 7.16 -8.05
CA ASP A 592 16.45 6.08 -8.95
C ASP A 592 17.95 5.90 -8.89
N ASN A 593 18.41 4.67 -8.67
CA ASN A 593 19.83 4.39 -8.53
C ASN A 593 20.24 3.28 -9.51
N PRO A 594 20.48 3.61 -10.78
CA PRO A 594 20.82 2.63 -11.81
C PRO A 594 22.14 1.89 -11.55
N GLY A 595 22.36 0.77 -12.26
CA GLY A 595 23.49 -0.15 -12.09
C GLY A 595 24.87 0.45 -12.34
N ASP A 596 24.95 1.60 -12.99
CA ASP A 596 26.19 2.31 -13.28
C ASP A 596 26.72 3.14 -12.09
N GLY A 597 26.07 3.08 -10.92
CA GLY A 597 26.46 3.82 -9.73
C GLY A 597 25.99 5.27 -9.70
N SER A 598 25.35 5.77 -10.76
CA SER A 598 24.71 7.09 -10.76
C SER A 598 23.46 7.11 -9.88
N PHE A 599 22.92 8.29 -9.64
CA PHE A 599 21.65 8.48 -8.93
C PHE A 599 20.84 9.57 -9.62
N ASP A 600 19.60 9.25 -10.02
CA ASP A 600 18.73 10.23 -10.64
C ASP A 600 18.03 11.06 -9.56
N GLN A 601 18.36 12.32 -9.50
CA GLN A 601 17.82 13.28 -8.54
C GLN A 601 16.64 14.11 -9.13
N ARG A 602 16.16 13.77 -10.32
CA ARG A 602 14.95 14.41 -10.86
C ARG A 602 13.74 14.01 -10.02
N VAL A 603 12.87 14.99 -9.83
CA VAL A 603 11.62 14.84 -9.09
C VAL A 603 10.47 14.95 -10.06
N SER A 604 9.57 13.99 -10.08
CA SER A 604 8.36 14.03 -10.89
C SER A 604 7.10 14.04 -10.00
N VAL A 605 6.05 14.66 -10.52
CA VAL A 605 4.75 14.70 -9.84
C VAL A 605 3.70 14.22 -10.80
N TYR A 606 2.93 13.24 -10.37
CA TYR A 606 1.78 12.73 -11.10
C TYR A 606 0.50 13.39 -10.62
N GLU A 607 -0.28 13.83 -11.57
CA GLU A 607 -1.64 14.34 -11.39
C GLU A 607 -2.61 13.24 -11.86
N PRO A 608 -3.22 12.47 -10.95
CA PRO A 608 -4.14 11.39 -11.35
C PRO A 608 -5.36 11.88 -12.13
N PRO A 609 -6.01 11.01 -12.91
CA PRO A 609 -7.16 11.35 -13.75
C PRO A 609 -8.28 12.08 -13.02
N TYR A 610 -8.53 11.77 -11.74
CA TYR A 610 -9.59 12.42 -10.97
C TYR A 610 -9.40 13.94 -10.79
N LEU A 611 -8.17 14.44 -10.92
CA LEU A 611 -7.91 15.90 -10.83
C LEU A 611 -8.38 16.68 -12.06
N PHE A 612 -8.78 15.99 -13.13
CA PHE A 612 -9.23 16.56 -14.40
C PHE A 612 -10.71 16.29 -14.71
N LYS A 613 -11.44 15.66 -13.77
CA LYS A 613 -12.86 15.28 -13.97
C LYS A 613 -13.86 16.35 -13.54
N GLY A 614 -13.42 17.54 -13.16
CA GLY A 614 -14.27 18.66 -12.77
C GLY A 614 -13.84 19.36 -11.50
N ASP A 615 -14.69 20.25 -11.01
CA ASP A 615 -14.41 21.02 -9.80
C ASP A 615 -14.40 20.10 -8.56
N ARG A 616 -13.37 20.23 -7.78
CA ARG A 616 -13.16 19.43 -6.57
C ARG A 616 -14.10 19.84 -5.44
N PRO A 617 -14.67 18.90 -4.67
CA PRO A 617 -15.33 19.23 -3.42
C PRO A 617 -14.32 19.86 -2.43
N ARG A 618 -14.79 20.76 -1.59
CA ARG A 618 -13.96 21.38 -0.57
C ARG A 618 -14.53 21.12 0.82
N ILE A 619 -13.68 20.64 1.72
CA ILE A 619 -13.99 20.59 3.14
C ILE A 619 -13.84 22.03 3.66
N THR A 620 -14.95 22.70 3.91
CA THR A 620 -15.00 24.11 4.31
C THR A 620 -14.75 24.30 5.80
N SER A 621 -15.13 23.31 6.63
CA SER A 621 -14.77 23.29 8.04
C SER A 621 -14.61 21.86 8.57
N VAL A 622 -13.78 21.73 9.61
CA VAL A 622 -13.64 20.54 10.46
C VAL A 622 -13.84 21.05 11.88
N ALA A 623 -14.86 20.55 12.56
CA ALA A 623 -15.23 21.06 13.88
C ALA A 623 -14.12 20.83 14.92
N ASP A 624 -13.47 19.68 14.87
CA ASP A 624 -12.31 19.34 15.70
C ASP A 624 -11.26 18.64 14.83
N THR A 625 -10.01 18.95 15.03
CA THR A 625 -8.87 18.32 14.33
C THR A 625 -8.18 17.23 15.16
N THR A 626 -8.65 16.97 16.39
CA THR A 626 -8.15 15.88 17.24
C THR A 626 -9.31 14.96 17.59
N TRP A 627 -9.28 13.75 17.04
CA TRP A 627 -10.39 12.80 17.09
C TRP A 627 -10.13 11.67 18.06
N ALA A 628 -11.08 11.40 18.93
CA ALA A 628 -11.07 10.22 19.80
C ALA A 628 -11.67 9.01 19.08
N TYR A 629 -11.13 7.82 19.35
CA TYR A 629 -11.65 6.56 18.82
C TYR A 629 -13.14 6.36 19.13
N GLY A 630 -13.91 5.87 18.17
CA GLY A 630 -15.34 5.62 18.28
C GLY A 630 -16.18 6.89 18.32
N SER A 631 -15.60 8.08 18.09
CA SER A 631 -16.33 9.34 18.07
C SER A 631 -17.00 9.63 16.74
N SER A 632 -18.04 10.47 16.78
CA SER A 632 -18.61 11.10 15.59
C SER A 632 -18.01 12.49 15.40
N GLN A 633 -17.62 12.81 14.16
CA GLN A 633 -16.97 14.07 13.80
C GLN A 633 -17.77 14.80 12.73
N ARG A 634 -18.00 16.09 12.94
CA ARG A 634 -18.75 16.91 11.99
C ARG A 634 -17.84 17.74 11.11
N ILE A 635 -18.08 17.65 9.81
CA ILE A 635 -17.43 18.54 8.82
C ILE A 635 -18.51 19.25 7.99
N THR A 636 -18.13 20.32 7.30
CA THR A 636 -18.95 20.92 6.26
C THR A 636 -18.21 20.88 4.92
N VAL A 637 -18.98 20.73 3.85
CA VAL A 637 -18.48 20.68 2.47
C VAL A 637 -19.23 21.72 1.62
N ASP A 638 -18.68 22.11 0.48
CA ASP A 638 -19.29 23.10 -0.41
C ASP A 638 -20.23 22.47 -1.45
N LYS A 639 -20.18 21.15 -1.65
CA LYS A 639 -21.05 20.41 -2.56
C LYS A 639 -21.24 18.95 -2.04
N PRO A 640 -22.25 18.21 -2.52
CA PRO A 640 -22.52 16.84 -2.08
C PRO A 640 -21.31 15.93 -2.30
N VAL A 641 -21.08 15.06 -1.31
CA VAL A 641 -20.03 14.04 -1.33
C VAL A 641 -20.62 12.67 -1.03
N VAL A 642 -20.01 11.61 -1.53
CA VAL A 642 -20.51 10.23 -1.42
C VAL A 642 -19.56 9.32 -0.64
N LYS A 643 -18.33 9.78 -0.36
CA LYS A 643 -17.32 8.99 0.34
C LYS A 643 -16.46 9.91 1.20
N ALA A 644 -16.03 9.41 2.34
CA ALA A 644 -15.05 10.07 3.20
C ALA A 644 -14.04 9.05 3.73
N SER A 645 -12.80 9.45 3.84
CA SER A 645 -11.74 8.55 4.30
C SER A 645 -10.62 9.28 5.03
N LEU A 646 -9.89 8.51 5.83
CA LEU A 646 -8.62 8.89 6.43
C LEU A 646 -7.50 8.10 5.76
N ILE A 647 -6.52 8.81 5.22
CA ILE A 647 -5.33 8.19 4.64
C ILE A 647 -4.14 8.52 5.53
N ARG A 648 -3.42 7.47 5.96
CA ARG A 648 -2.19 7.65 6.73
C ARG A 648 -1.13 8.27 5.82
N PRO A 649 -0.40 9.32 6.26
CA PRO A 649 0.68 9.89 5.46
C PRO A 649 1.78 8.85 5.22
N ALA A 650 2.30 8.81 4.01
CA ALA A 650 3.25 7.80 3.58
C ALA A 650 4.62 7.97 4.23
N ALA A 651 5.30 6.84 4.47
CA ALA A 651 6.69 6.74 4.89
C ALA A 651 7.38 5.66 4.06
N VAL A 652 7.82 6.03 2.86
CA VAL A 652 8.23 5.11 1.80
C VAL A 652 9.74 4.95 1.76
N THR A 653 10.21 3.74 1.60
CA THR A 653 11.58 3.43 1.22
C THR A 653 11.60 2.23 0.27
N HIS A 654 12.48 2.23 -0.73
CA HIS A 654 12.60 1.13 -1.69
C HIS A 654 11.24 0.73 -2.27
N SER A 655 10.45 1.72 -2.65
CA SER A 655 9.06 1.60 -3.14
C SER A 655 8.04 1.03 -2.13
N SER A 656 8.46 0.64 -0.92
CA SER A 656 7.62 -0.04 0.08
C SER A 656 7.18 0.89 1.21
N ASP A 657 5.91 0.78 1.62
CA ASP A 657 5.33 1.38 2.83
C ASP A 657 4.26 0.47 3.43
N PRO A 658 4.61 -0.43 4.35
CA PRO A 658 3.64 -1.36 4.97
C PRO A 658 2.68 -0.66 5.95
N ASN A 659 2.92 0.60 6.29
CA ASN A 659 2.05 1.40 7.15
C ASN A 659 0.95 2.15 6.40
N GLN A 660 0.93 2.14 5.07
CA GLN A 660 -0.13 2.75 4.28
C GLN A 660 -1.50 2.24 4.71
N ARG A 661 -2.45 3.17 4.90
CA ARG A 661 -3.82 2.84 5.26
C ARG A 661 -4.81 3.80 4.67
N TYR A 662 -5.90 3.25 4.19
CA TYR A 662 -7.12 3.93 3.84
C TYR A 662 -8.22 3.46 4.79
N VAL A 663 -8.61 4.30 5.73
CA VAL A 663 -9.68 4.00 6.70
C VAL A 663 -10.95 4.66 6.20
N ASP A 664 -11.92 3.86 5.83
CA ASP A 664 -13.24 4.36 5.43
C ASP A 664 -13.97 4.96 6.62
N LEU A 665 -14.68 6.06 6.37
CA LEU A 665 -15.47 6.76 7.38
C LEU A 665 -16.96 6.67 7.02
N PRO A 666 -17.71 5.79 7.67
CA PRO A 666 -19.17 5.80 7.56
C PRO A 666 -19.71 7.21 7.83
N MET A 667 -20.59 7.69 6.96
CA MET A 667 -21.02 9.08 7.01
C MET A 667 -22.54 9.22 6.89
N THR A 668 -23.07 10.28 7.52
CA THR A 668 -24.43 10.78 7.30
C THR A 668 -24.36 12.17 6.71
N VAL A 669 -25.05 12.38 5.59
CA VAL A 669 -25.03 13.66 4.86
C VAL A 669 -26.36 14.36 5.02
N ASP A 670 -26.33 15.62 5.50
CA ASP A 670 -27.48 16.53 5.54
C ASP A 670 -27.09 17.85 4.81
N GLY A 671 -27.46 17.94 3.56
CA GLY A 671 -27.07 19.06 2.69
C GLY A 671 -25.55 19.17 2.53
N THR A 672 -24.95 20.20 3.13
CA THR A 672 -23.51 20.43 3.16
C THR A 672 -22.85 20.03 4.48
N THR A 673 -23.61 19.49 5.41
CA THR A 673 -23.13 18.98 6.69
C THR A 673 -22.91 17.47 6.57
N VAL A 674 -21.77 16.98 7.02
CA VAL A 674 -21.43 15.56 6.99
C VAL A 674 -20.94 15.14 8.38
N ASP A 675 -21.63 14.18 8.97
CA ASP A 675 -21.23 13.53 10.21
C ASP A 675 -20.50 12.23 9.87
N LEU A 676 -19.28 12.11 10.36
CA LEU A 676 -18.34 11.03 10.09
C LEU A 676 -18.18 10.16 11.33
N SER A 677 -18.17 8.84 11.18
CA SER A 677 -17.96 7.90 12.28
C SER A 677 -16.54 7.33 12.23
N LEU A 678 -15.74 7.61 13.27
CA LEU A 678 -14.40 7.03 13.40
C LEU A 678 -14.50 5.64 14.04
N THR A 679 -13.72 4.70 13.52
CA THR A 679 -13.56 3.37 14.12
C THR A 679 -13.16 3.45 15.60
N SER A 680 -13.64 2.50 16.42
CA SER A 680 -13.18 2.32 17.79
C SER A 680 -11.92 1.47 17.91
N ASN A 681 -11.45 0.88 16.80
CA ASN A 681 -10.31 -0.02 16.77
C ASN A 681 -9.02 0.72 16.40
N PRO A 682 -8.07 0.91 17.34
CA PRO A 682 -6.82 1.60 17.07
C PRO A 682 -5.87 0.81 16.16
N ASN A 683 -6.06 -0.48 15.98
CA ASN A 683 -5.25 -1.26 15.04
C ASN A 683 -5.70 -1.03 13.58
N LEU A 684 -6.96 -0.66 13.35
CA LEU A 684 -7.41 -0.22 12.03
C LEU A 684 -6.88 1.17 11.67
N ALA A 685 -6.83 2.06 12.64
CA ALA A 685 -6.34 3.41 12.48
C ALA A 685 -5.31 3.73 13.58
N PRO A 686 -4.04 3.25 13.50
CA PRO A 686 -3.02 3.55 14.49
C PRO A 686 -2.94 5.04 14.79
N PRO A 687 -2.73 5.42 16.07
CA PRO A 687 -2.80 6.83 16.45
C PRO A 687 -1.77 7.67 15.69
N GLY A 688 -2.15 8.88 15.33
CA GLY A 688 -1.30 9.80 14.58
C GLY A 688 -2.08 10.76 13.69
N TRP A 689 -1.36 11.40 12.79
CA TRP A 689 -1.92 12.30 11.81
C TRP A 689 -2.43 11.57 10.58
N TYR A 690 -3.55 12.03 10.05
CA TYR A 690 -4.19 11.49 8.85
C TYR A 690 -4.63 12.62 7.92
N MET A 691 -4.66 12.31 6.64
CA MET A 691 -5.25 13.12 5.59
C MET A 691 -6.73 12.74 5.46
N LEU A 692 -7.63 13.63 5.91
CA LEU A 692 -9.07 13.50 5.71
C LEU A 692 -9.42 13.95 4.29
N SER A 693 -10.00 13.07 3.51
CA SER A 693 -10.50 13.35 2.16
C SER A 693 -11.99 13.02 2.05
N VAL A 694 -12.69 13.77 1.22
CA VAL A 694 -14.05 13.46 0.76
C VAL A 694 -14.07 13.35 -0.75
N VAL A 695 -14.95 12.52 -1.30
CA VAL A 695 -15.06 12.28 -2.74
C VAL A 695 -16.49 12.54 -3.17
N ASP A 696 -16.67 13.21 -4.29
CA ASP A 696 -17.99 13.44 -4.88
C ASP A 696 -18.45 12.26 -5.77
N ALA A 697 -19.69 12.32 -6.25
CA ALA A 697 -20.28 11.28 -7.10
C ALA A 697 -19.54 11.09 -8.46
N GLY A 698 -18.74 12.06 -8.89
CA GLY A 698 -17.87 11.97 -10.07
C GLY A 698 -16.53 11.28 -9.79
N GLY A 699 -16.29 10.85 -8.55
CA GLY A 699 -15.00 10.28 -8.14
C GLY A 699 -13.91 11.33 -7.96
N VAL A 700 -14.26 12.61 -7.81
CA VAL A 700 -13.29 13.70 -7.63
C VAL A 700 -13.04 13.93 -6.14
N PRO A 701 -11.79 13.78 -5.66
CA PRO A 701 -11.48 13.98 -4.25
C PRO A 701 -11.26 15.44 -3.90
N SER A 702 -11.53 15.80 -2.64
CA SER A 702 -11.12 17.09 -2.07
C SER A 702 -9.60 17.20 -1.94
N VAL A 703 -9.09 18.41 -1.71
CA VAL A 703 -7.80 18.57 -1.03
C VAL A 703 -8.00 18.07 0.41
N SER A 704 -7.04 17.30 0.91
CA SER A 704 -7.11 16.70 2.24
C SER A 704 -6.99 17.74 3.35
N ARG A 705 -7.64 17.47 4.48
CA ARG A 705 -7.46 18.20 5.74
C ARG A 705 -6.72 17.33 6.73
N TRP A 706 -5.80 17.90 7.46
CA TRP A 706 -5.09 17.19 8.49
C TRP A 706 -5.94 17.04 9.75
N VAL A 707 -6.10 15.81 10.20
CA VAL A 707 -6.71 15.46 11.48
C VAL A 707 -5.80 14.49 12.22
N ARG A 708 -5.83 14.52 13.55
CA ARG A 708 -5.06 13.63 14.39
C ARG A 708 -5.97 12.70 15.17
N ILE A 709 -5.64 11.41 15.18
CA ILE A 709 -6.37 10.39 15.94
C ILE A 709 -5.53 9.99 17.14
N GLY A 710 -6.15 9.88 18.30
CA GLY A 710 -5.52 9.33 19.49
C GLY A 710 -6.24 9.71 20.77
N PRO A 711 -5.92 9.03 21.91
CA PRO A 711 -6.42 9.41 23.21
C PRO A 711 -5.82 10.77 23.63
N GLU A 712 -6.66 11.68 24.08
CA GLU A 712 -6.29 13.06 24.44
C GLU A 712 -5.14 13.16 25.47
N GLY A 713 -5.02 12.19 26.37
CA GLY A 713 -4.03 12.23 27.46
C GLY A 713 -2.60 11.79 27.10
N GLN A 714 -2.42 10.88 26.15
CA GLN A 714 -1.09 10.34 25.80
C GLN A 714 -0.23 11.34 25.01
N VAL A 715 -0.86 12.21 24.23
CA VAL A 715 -0.16 13.19 23.39
C VAL A 715 0.42 14.36 24.21
N ALA A 716 -0.25 14.73 25.31
CA ALA A 716 0.22 15.79 26.20
C ALA A 716 1.40 15.32 27.08
N ALA A 717 1.37 14.07 27.55
CA ALA A 717 2.41 13.49 28.39
C ALA A 717 3.76 13.34 27.66
N ALA A 718 3.74 12.87 26.39
CA ALA A 718 4.96 12.73 25.59
C ALA A 718 5.64 14.07 25.28
N ARG A 719 4.88 15.16 25.11
CA ARG A 719 5.45 16.51 24.94
C ARG A 719 6.18 17.00 26.18
N VAL A 720 5.63 16.72 27.36
CA VAL A 720 6.24 17.16 28.64
C VAL A 720 7.51 16.36 28.94
N GLN A 721 7.52 15.06 28.60
CA GLN A 721 8.66 14.19 28.87
C GLN A 721 9.84 14.48 27.94
N ALA A 722 9.62 14.67 26.65
CA ALA A 722 10.64 15.08 25.68
C ALA A 722 11.27 16.45 26.04
N PHE A 723 10.49 17.35 26.65
CA PHE A 723 11.00 18.66 27.12
C PHE A 723 11.85 18.57 28.41
N ALA A 724 11.54 17.59 29.28
CA ALA A 724 12.27 17.41 30.54
C ALA A 724 13.64 16.72 30.34
N GLU A 725 13.72 15.79 29.38
CA GLU A 725 14.96 15.06 29.07
C GLU A 725 16.00 15.90 28.32
N GLU A 726 15.55 16.90 27.53
CA GLU A 726 16.44 17.88 26.87
C GLU A 726 17.17 18.79 27.90
N LEU A 727 16.62 18.90 29.12
CA LEU A 727 17.18 19.73 30.22
C LEU A 727 18.10 18.94 31.17
N THR A 728 18.03 17.60 31.15
CA THR A 728 18.79 16.75 32.09
C THR A 728 19.78 15.84 31.37
N GLY A 729 20.63 16.33 30.53
CA GLY A 729 21.60 15.57 29.73
C GLY A 729 21.86 14.16 30.27
N SER A 730 21.22 13.17 29.63
CA SER A 730 21.34 11.76 29.98
C SER A 730 22.77 11.28 29.76
N ALA A 731 23.35 10.72 30.81
CA ALA A 731 24.67 10.11 30.75
C ALA A 731 24.64 8.92 29.78
N ALA A 732 25.48 8.98 28.76
CA ALA A 732 25.70 7.89 27.83
C ALA A 732 26.09 6.62 28.60
N SER A 733 25.24 5.58 28.51
CA SER A 733 25.66 4.24 28.85
C SER A 733 26.63 3.75 27.79
N THR A 734 27.86 3.54 28.17
CA THR A 734 28.91 3.04 27.27
C THR A 734 28.56 1.62 26.81
N GLY A 735 28.23 1.46 25.54
CA GLY A 735 27.89 0.19 24.92
C GLY A 735 29.09 -0.74 24.75
N ALA A 736 29.39 -1.50 25.79
CA ALA A 736 30.41 -2.56 25.71
C ALA A 736 29.89 -3.98 25.95
N ASP A 737 28.61 -4.16 26.29
CA ASP A 737 28.14 -5.43 26.86
C ASP A 737 27.02 -6.16 26.09
N ALA A 738 26.60 -5.70 24.92
CA ALA A 738 25.50 -6.35 24.19
C ALA A 738 25.85 -7.75 23.67
N HIS A 739 27.13 -8.01 23.39
CA HIS A 739 27.59 -9.34 22.98
C HIS A 739 27.78 -10.34 24.14
N ARG A 740 27.68 -9.89 25.39
CA ARG A 740 27.83 -10.77 26.55
C ARG A 740 26.53 -11.29 27.13
N ASN A 741 25.38 -10.80 26.68
CA ASN A 741 24.11 -11.11 27.31
C ASN A 741 23.45 -12.42 26.87
N HIS A 742 24.08 -13.20 25.99
CA HIS A 742 23.65 -14.58 25.71
C HIS A 742 23.60 -15.49 26.94
N ARG A 743 24.35 -15.18 27.99
CA ARG A 743 24.43 -16.03 29.21
C ARG A 743 23.29 -15.78 30.22
N GLY A 744 22.43 -14.82 29.99
CA GLY A 744 21.37 -14.43 30.93
C GLY A 744 19.95 -14.56 30.43
N VAL A 745 19.72 -14.74 29.13
CA VAL A 745 18.38 -14.86 28.55
C VAL A 745 18.10 -16.33 28.26
N THR A 746 17.25 -16.95 29.07
CA THR A 746 16.74 -18.30 28.81
C THR A 746 15.69 -18.18 27.71
N MET A 747 16.08 -18.46 26.47
CA MET A 747 15.15 -18.59 25.36
C MET A 747 14.46 -19.96 25.43
N PRO A 748 13.16 -20.05 25.20
CA PRO A 748 12.49 -21.34 25.06
C PRO A 748 13.10 -22.11 23.89
N GLU A 749 13.47 -23.35 24.08
CA GLU A 749 14.02 -24.22 23.04
C GLU A 749 13.04 -24.34 21.86
N GLY A 750 13.51 -24.05 20.63
CA GLY A 750 12.74 -24.25 19.39
C GLY A 750 11.53 -23.32 19.19
N TYR A 751 11.41 -22.28 19.99
CA TYR A 751 10.26 -21.39 20.02
C TYR A 751 10.03 -20.64 18.70
N ASP A 752 11.10 -20.28 18.01
CA ASP A 752 11.13 -19.50 16.76
C ASP A 752 11.58 -20.32 15.55
N GLY A 753 11.75 -21.63 15.73
CA GLY A 753 12.32 -22.52 14.71
C GLY A 753 13.84 -22.47 14.65
N CYS A 754 14.51 -21.77 15.57
CA CYS A 754 15.97 -21.64 15.64
C CYS A 754 16.54 -22.35 16.87
N ASP A 755 17.76 -22.87 16.74
CA ASP A 755 18.57 -23.36 17.86
C ASP A 755 19.66 -22.32 18.17
N HIS A 756 19.41 -21.53 19.21
CA HIS A 756 20.29 -20.47 19.66
C HIS A 756 21.48 -20.95 20.50
N SER A 757 21.66 -22.29 20.59
CA SER A 757 22.88 -22.86 21.15
C SER A 757 24.10 -22.65 20.26
N TYR A 758 23.92 -22.15 19.01
CA TYR A 758 24.97 -21.96 18.05
C TYR A 758 25.05 -20.51 17.56
N GLY A 759 26.25 -20.00 17.45
CA GLY A 759 26.53 -18.72 16.83
C GLY A 759 26.09 -17.49 17.61
N THR A 760 25.85 -16.40 16.89
CA THR A 760 25.37 -15.14 17.47
C THR A 760 23.83 -15.15 17.61
N ILE A 761 23.29 -14.22 18.38
CA ILE A 761 21.84 -14.07 18.56
C ILE A 761 21.10 -13.80 17.25
N SER A 762 21.81 -13.28 16.24
CA SER A 762 21.29 -12.98 14.90
C SER A 762 21.37 -14.17 13.94
N GLN A 763 21.99 -15.27 14.34
CA GLN A 763 22.08 -16.48 13.50
C GLN A 763 21.00 -17.48 13.90
N CYS A 764 20.19 -17.88 12.93
CA CYS A 764 19.14 -18.88 13.11
C CYS A 764 19.61 -20.23 12.58
N VAL A 765 20.20 -21.06 13.42
CA VAL A 765 20.42 -22.48 13.07
C VAL A 765 19.06 -23.19 13.18
N PRO A 766 18.59 -23.90 12.14
CA PRO A 766 17.24 -24.49 12.17
C PRO A 766 17.05 -25.46 13.35
N TRP A 767 15.95 -25.30 14.08
CA TRP A 767 15.57 -26.22 15.15
C TRP A 767 15.41 -27.67 14.65
N THR A 768 14.93 -27.82 13.41
CA THR A 768 14.80 -29.10 12.71
C THR A 768 15.48 -29.00 11.35
N PHE A 769 16.44 -29.85 11.09
CA PHE A 769 17.03 -29.99 9.76
C PHE A 769 16.13 -30.82 8.85
N PRO A 770 16.18 -30.62 7.53
CA PRO A 770 15.64 -31.56 6.55
C PRO A 770 16.16 -32.98 6.78
N GLU A 771 15.47 -34.01 6.24
CA GLU A 771 15.97 -35.40 6.33
C GLU A 771 17.33 -35.50 5.66
N MET A 772 18.39 -35.48 6.46
CA MET A 772 19.79 -35.60 6.03
C MET A 772 20.64 -36.27 7.12
N PRO A 773 21.73 -36.92 6.75
CA PRO A 773 22.73 -37.41 7.70
C PRO A 773 23.27 -36.28 8.58
N ARG A 774 23.41 -36.52 9.87
CA ARG A 774 23.96 -35.47 10.79
C ARG A 774 25.35 -34.97 10.36
N ALA A 775 26.14 -35.85 9.76
CA ALA A 775 27.47 -35.48 9.27
C ALA A 775 27.46 -34.46 8.10
N GLU A 776 26.35 -34.30 7.43
CA GLU A 776 26.21 -33.39 6.28
C GLU A 776 25.57 -32.03 6.67
N ARG A 777 25.19 -31.84 7.94
CA ARG A 777 24.51 -30.61 8.40
C ARG A 777 25.40 -29.37 8.32
N CYS A 778 26.67 -29.48 8.67
CA CYS A 778 27.62 -28.38 8.51
C CYS A 778 27.87 -28.03 7.05
N ASP A 779 27.94 -29.03 6.16
CA ASP A 779 28.04 -28.79 4.71
C ASP A 779 26.79 -28.05 4.22
N TRP A 780 25.60 -28.48 4.67
CA TRP A 780 24.33 -27.84 4.33
C TRP A 780 24.23 -26.40 4.85
N LEU A 781 24.63 -26.15 6.11
CA LEU A 781 24.68 -24.82 6.71
C LEU A 781 25.66 -23.91 5.95
N ALA A 782 26.81 -24.42 5.57
CA ALA A 782 27.79 -23.67 4.79
C ALA A 782 27.27 -23.30 3.39
N GLU A 783 26.48 -24.17 2.75
CA GLU A 783 25.78 -23.85 1.49
C GLU A 783 24.73 -22.75 1.65
N LYS A 784 24.21 -22.57 2.87
CA LYS A 784 23.26 -21.51 3.23
C LYS A 784 23.96 -20.24 3.76
N GLY A 785 25.28 -20.20 3.71
CA GLY A 785 26.06 -19.02 4.11
C GLY A 785 26.47 -18.97 5.58
N TYR A 786 26.17 -20.03 6.37
CA TYR A 786 26.65 -20.10 7.76
C TYR A 786 28.16 -20.41 7.77
N GLY A 787 28.89 -19.69 8.62
CA GLY A 787 30.31 -19.96 8.91
C GLY A 787 30.49 -20.76 10.18
N ARG A 788 31.67 -20.62 10.80
CA ARG A 788 31.96 -21.14 12.13
C ARG A 788 31.05 -20.50 13.17
N MET A 789 30.54 -21.29 14.12
CA MET A 789 29.60 -20.82 15.14
C MET A 789 30.06 -21.28 16.53
N GLU A 790 30.20 -20.35 17.47
CA GLU A 790 30.44 -20.70 18.86
C GLU A 790 29.26 -21.51 19.41
N VAL A 791 29.55 -22.54 20.21
CA VAL A 791 28.54 -23.35 20.88
C VAL A 791 28.33 -22.82 22.29
N HIS A 792 27.16 -22.23 22.55
CA HIS A 792 26.81 -21.55 23.80
C HIS A 792 25.96 -22.43 24.75
N GLY A 793 25.52 -23.59 24.29
CA GLY A 793 24.62 -24.46 25.03
C GLY A 793 24.86 -25.93 24.74
N ARG A 794 23.76 -26.69 24.65
CA ARG A 794 23.82 -28.11 24.28
C ARG A 794 23.95 -28.26 22.79
N ASP A 795 25.00 -28.91 22.31
CA ASP A 795 25.16 -29.29 20.91
C ASP A 795 24.17 -30.39 20.52
N ARG A 796 22.89 -30.04 20.39
CA ARG A 796 21.78 -30.94 20.07
C ARG A 796 21.87 -31.52 18.66
N HIS A 797 22.41 -30.74 17.74
CA HIS A 797 22.53 -31.12 16.33
C HIS A 797 23.83 -31.85 16.04
N ARG A 798 24.78 -31.91 17.00
CA ARG A 798 26.14 -32.41 16.82
C ARG A 798 26.87 -31.78 15.67
N LEU A 799 26.87 -30.44 15.67
CA LEU A 799 27.54 -29.60 14.70
C LEU A 799 29.02 -29.34 15.10
N ASP A 800 29.32 -29.44 16.39
CA ASP A 800 30.66 -29.41 16.97
C ASP A 800 31.09 -30.86 17.20
N ARG A 801 31.76 -31.45 16.23
CA ARG A 801 32.06 -32.89 16.21
C ARG A 801 33.37 -33.23 16.90
N ASP A 802 34.31 -32.31 16.96
CA ASP A 802 35.59 -32.44 17.65
C ASP A 802 35.56 -31.88 19.08
N GLU A 803 34.38 -31.35 19.50
CA GLU A 803 34.06 -30.88 20.85
C GLU A 803 35.01 -29.74 21.33
N ASP A 804 35.42 -28.88 20.36
CA ASP A 804 36.31 -27.74 20.65
C ASP A 804 35.53 -26.45 21.04
N GLY A 805 34.19 -26.49 21.00
CA GLY A 805 33.27 -25.39 21.34
C GLY A 805 32.93 -24.51 20.13
N VAL A 806 33.33 -24.91 18.93
CA VAL A 806 33.04 -24.19 17.70
C VAL A 806 32.44 -25.12 16.66
N ALA A 807 31.16 -25.01 16.43
CA ALA A 807 30.42 -25.80 15.45
C ALA A 807 30.74 -25.38 14.00
N CYS A 808 30.74 -26.35 13.11
CA CYS A 808 30.95 -26.20 11.67
C CYS A 808 32.27 -25.51 11.30
N ASP A 809 33.30 -25.85 12.05
CA ASP A 809 34.68 -25.45 11.72
C ASP A 809 35.38 -26.56 10.89
N SER A 810 36.72 -26.47 10.71
CA SER A 810 37.46 -27.39 9.87
C SER A 810 37.45 -28.85 10.37
N GLY A 811 37.14 -29.11 11.66
CA GLY A 811 37.04 -30.43 12.28
C GLY A 811 35.72 -31.15 12.00
N ASP A 812 34.69 -30.38 11.69
CA ASP A 812 33.29 -30.84 11.64
C ASP A 812 32.82 -31.29 10.25
N PHE A 813 33.50 -30.90 9.19
CA PHE A 813 33.10 -31.22 7.83
C PHE A 813 33.43 -32.68 7.42
N THR A 814 32.65 -33.25 6.52
CA THR A 814 32.79 -34.67 6.08
C THR A 814 34.00 -34.94 5.18
N GLY A 815 34.86 -33.97 4.93
CA GLY A 815 36.09 -34.15 4.16
C GLY A 815 35.95 -34.17 2.64
N LYS A 816 34.77 -33.82 2.13
CA LYS A 816 34.50 -33.73 0.67
C LYS A 816 34.85 -32.35 0.05
N ARG A 817 35.21 -31.34 0.84
CA ARG A 817 35.62 -30.02 0.34
C ARG A 817 37.15 -29.87 0.34
N PRO A 818 37.79 -29.24 -0.68
CA PRO A 818 39.15 -28.84 -0.61
C PRO A 818 39.36 -27.88 0.57
N ARG A 819 40.25 -28.15 1.46
CA ARG A 819 40.57 -27.26 2.59
C ARG A 819 41.00 -25.88 2.04
N PRO A 820 40.43 -24.75 2.51
CA PRO A 820 41.08 -23.47 2.36
C PRO A 820 42.48 -23.58 2.97
N GLY A 821 43.49 -23.08 2.27
CA GLY A 821 44.89 -23.35 2.60
C GLY A 821 45.25 -23.10 4.05
N ALA A 822 45.85 -24.08 4.68
CA ALA A 822 46.37 -24.04 6.02
C ALA A 822 47.43 -22.95 6.15
N GLY A 823 47.05 -21.79 6.65
CA GLY A 823 47.99 -20.77 7.12
C GLY A 823 48.75 -21.36 8.32
N LYS A 824 50.03 -21.60 8.15
CA LYS A 824 50.91 -22.04 9.23
C LYS A 824 50.97 -20.99 10.33
N HIS A 825 50.30 -21.22 11.44
CA HIS A 825 50.60 -20.48 12.66
C HIS A 825 51.91 -20.95 13.24
N HIS A 826 52.97 -20.13 13.10
CA HIS A 826 54.18 -20.27 13.88
C HIS A 826 53.89 -19.92 15.35
N HIS A 827 53.96 -20.91 16.22
CA HIS A 827 54.19 -20.67 17.66
C HIS A 827 55.56 -20.06 17.87
N HIS A 828 55.66 -18.87 18.44
CA HIS A 828 56.83 -18.41 19.16
C HIS A 828 56.51 -18.29 20.65
N HIS A 829 57.42 -18.84 21.45
CA HIS A 829 57.45 -18.91 22.89
C HIS A 829 57.28 -17.60 23.61
#